data_8163c130e269b83196bebcb8d6069912
#
_entry.id   8163c130e269b83196bebcb8d6069912
#
_cell.length_a   1.000
_cell.length_b   1.000
_cell.length_c   1.000
_cell.angle_alpha   90.00
_cell.angle_beta   90.00
_cell.angle_gamma   90.00
#
_symmetry.space_group_name_H-M   'P 1'
#
loop_
_entity.id
_entity.type
_entity.pdbx_description
1 polymer ?
#
loop_
_entity_poly.entity_id
_entity_poly.type
_entity_poly.pdbx_seq_one_letter_code
_entity_poly.pdbx_strand_id
1 'polypeptide(L)'
;MGETMIDRFAKAFSYLLIAPAVLPLIYVSGLVFPYVAIKIFLLWGLGIIACAIFVFLALSGRPFFYARLRNPLSWIPFALLAVAYFTSVSGLDFYHSFWGLFERGDGLLTSTIITIFFYLILLTADRAFFNRLSKVVAVVAGLVATVAVLQWVTAVLGGRVWFLPPVSGRIGSTFGNAAFLAGYLGVALFVILFVLRDAIGEWRRIFMIATILSVFAILFTATRGTILALLVSLIIALVYSAWKGEGGVRRFSRYGLIAAVGIGALFFGFRSQLAQVPFEPIQRIASISLSDGTVSSRLFVWQHIGEEALKRPWNGYGAENIAKLFDKVYDPSQIIEQWFDRSHNAFLDYFVQYGIFGLLLYLALIGAFLASALRLYCQYPPGLMNPGLLFSLLILTYAMQNFFVFDTPHSLWLVYALFALLIVLSKEDPSESFPLKRQPVFVSSSMSSIILLALIPTVVLPLYANILLTKGYLLHVIDVKAANVYFERGLTLGTFADLEYGYQAYSMYADHQAVQLFGTDRIAAYEYARSVLTANFKKYPYDARTATYLGHVLDTAPPEVAVDDAFEQQVLSRAIDFSPLRAQAWYMMANISLRKADALPQNDEGRERYFREAIGVLEAYAQKEPMLPVPRYTLAALYYKLGNAVMAKKWADEAYPLYTTPDMVAAGPAVKYYLAIGDWQHAVRFLADMVADDPTNYDTLYDLAKVTYLAGDPAAAERIVETIRKKDPALLETDQNFLIAITAYEQSKK
;
A
#
# COMPACT_ATOMS: atom_id res chain seq x y z
N MET A 1 17.41 -47.31 -13.45
CA MET A 1 17.33 -46.13 -12.55
C MET A 1 16.76 -44.89 -13.24
N GLY A 2 16.78 -44.82 -14.61
CA GLY A 2 16.40 -43.64 -15.36
C GLY A 2 14.91 -43.32 -15.40
N GLU A 3 14.03 -44.20 -15.86
CA GLU A 3 12.62 -43.88 -16.11
C GLU A 3 11.82 -43.58 -14.83
N THR A 4 11.94 -44.37 -13.79
CA THR A 4 11.20 -44.14 -12.53
C THR A 4 11.59 -42.84 -11.80
N MET A 5 12.82 -42.37 -11.92
CA MET A 5 13.27 -41.10 -11.31
C MET A 5 12.74 -39.92 -12.11
N ILE A 6 12.86 -39.94 -13.45
CA ILE A 6 12.35 -38.90 -14.35
C ILE A 6 10.83 -38.72 -14.15
N ASP A 7 10.10 -39.82 -14.03
CA ASP A 7 8.65 -39.79 -13.82
C ASP A 7 8.26 -39.21 -12.45
N ARG A 8 9.03 -39.51 -11.40
CA ARG A 8 8.85 -38.88 -10.08
C ARG A 8 9.08 -37.38 -10.14
N PHE A 9 10.17 -36.92 -10.79
CA PHE A 9 10.43 -35.49 -10.98
C PHE A 9 9.33 -34.81 -11.80
N ALA A 10 8.81 -35.45 -12.83
CA ALA A 10 7.71 -34.93 -13.63
C ALA A 10 6.40 -34.82 -12.86
N LYS A 11 6.11 -35.77 -11.98
CA LYS A 11 4.95 -35.69 -11.09
C LYS A 11 5.12 -34.57 -10.06
N ALA A 12 6.29 -34.46 -9.41
CA ALA A 12 6.62 -33.39 -8.47
C ALA A 12 6.54 -32.02 -9.16
N PHE A 13 7.04 -31.89 -10.38
CA PHE A 13 6.97 -30.69 -11.19
C PHE A 13 5.52 -30.22 -11.42
N SER A 14 4.60 -31.15 -11.75
CA SER A 14 3.19 -30.82 -11.94
C SER A 14 2.54 -30.25 -10.67
N TYR A 15 2.89 -30.79 -9.49
CA TYR A 15 2.40 -30.22 -8.22
C TYR A 15 3.04 -28.86 -7.92
N LEU A 16 4.32 -28.69 -8.23
CA LEU A 16 5.03 -27.44 -8.03
C LEU A 16 4.43 -26.29 -8.84
N LEU A 17 3.96 -26.55 -10.08
CA LEU A 17 3.26 -25.56 -10.88
C LEU A 17 1.88 -25.15 -10.31
N ILE A 18 1.27 -25.98 -9.47
CA ILE A 18 0.01 -25.65 -8.77
C ILE A 18 0.28 -24.93 -7.43
N ALA A 19 1.44 -25.15 -6.82
CA ALA A 19 1.75 -24.66 -5.49
C ALA A 19 1.52 -23.14 -5.28
N PRO A 20 1.81 -22.24 -6.24
CA PRO A 20 1.50 -20.82 -6.07
C PRO A 20 0.03 -20.53 -5.82
N ALA A 21 -0.91 -21.39 -6.24
CA ALA A 21 -2.33 -21.25 -5.94
C ALA A 21 -2.65 -21.33 -4.43
N VAL A 22 -1.73 -21.89 -3.61
CA VAL A 22 -1.90 -22.03 -2.16
C VAL A 22 -1.35 -20.81 -1.39
N LEU A 23 -0.48 -20.00 -2.01
CA LEU A 23 0.15 -18.84 -1.38
C LEU A 23 -0.84 -17.84 -0.75
N PRO A 24 -2.04 -17.61 -1.31
CA PRO A 24 -3.04 -16.74 -0.70
C PRO A 24 -3.40 -17.10 0.75
N LEU A 25 -3.28 -18.37 1.16
CA LEU A 25 -3.55 -18.82 2.53
C LEU A 25 -2.43 -18.50 3.52
N ILE A 26 -1.22 -18.23 3.04
CA ILE A 26 -0.05 -18.14 3.90
C ILE A 26 -0.09 -16.80 4.66
N TYR A 27 0.05 -16.88 5.95
CA TYR A 27 0.25 -15.78 6.88
C TYR A 27 1.24 -16.24 7.95
N VAL A 28 2.28 -15.46 8.21
CA VAL A 28 3.30 -15.80 9.22
C VAL A 28 3.37 -14.67 10.22
N SER A 29 2.71 -14.86 11.37
CA SER A 29 2.82 -13.94 12.49
C SER A 29 4.28 -13.85 12.97
N GLY A 30 4.67 -12.68 13.48
CA GLY A 30 6.03 -12.49 14.00
C GLY A 30 7.07 -12.14 12.93
N LEU A 31 6.66 -11.75 11.73
CA LEU A 31 7.48 -11.04 10.75
C LEU A 31 7.00 -9.59 10.62
N VAL A 32 7.90 -8.67 10.30
CA VAL A 32 7.54 -7.25 10.07
C VAL A 32 6.50 -7.13 8.96
N PHE A 33 6.62 -7.94 7.90
CA PHE A 33 5.65 -8.02 6.81
C PHE A 33 4.97 -9.39 6.74
N PRO A 34 4.03 -9.70 7.66
CA PRO A 34 3.49 -11.05 7.84
C PRO A 34 2.58 -11.52 6.71
N TYR A 35 2.05 -10.59 5.91
CA TYR A 35 1.03 -10.85 4.89
C TYR A 35 1.59 -11.02 3.48
N VAL A 36 2.66 -10.29 3.13
CA VAL A 36 3.07 -10.14 1.73
C VAL A 36 4.46 -10.73 1.47
N ALA A 37 5.49 -10.29 2.18
CA ALA A 37 6.88 -10.63 1.88
C ALA A 37 7.14 -12.15 1.81
N ILE A 38 6.62 -12.91 2.77
CA ILE A 38 6.80 -14.38 2.78
C ILE A 38 6.20 -15.05 1.54
N LYS A 39 5.05 -14.59 1.06
CA LYS A 39 4.42 -15.13 -0.15
C LYS A 39 5.25 -14.87 -1.39
N ILE A 40 5.88 -13.69 -1.47
CA ILE A 40 6.72 -13.31 -2.59
C ILE A 40 8.00 -14.16 -2.61
N PHE A 41 8.68 -14.31 -1.48
CA PHE A 41 9.86 -15.15 -1.40
C PHE A 41 9.54 -16.62 -1.76
N LEU A 42 8.39 -17.11 -1.32
CA LEU A 42 7.91 -18.45 -1.71
C LEU A 42 7.58 -18.52 -3.20
N LEU A 43 6.94 -17.51 -3.79
CA LEU A 43 6.65 -17.45 -5.22
C LEU A 43 7.95 -17.49 -6.04
N TRP A 44 8.97 -16.72 -5.65
CA TRP A 44 10.27 -16.73 -6.31
C TRP A 44 10.94 -18.10 -6.18
N GLY A 45 10.95 -18.66 -4.96
CA GLY A 45 11.52 -19.99 -4.71
C GLY A 45 10.85 -21.06 -5.54
N LEU A 46 9.51 -21.11 -5.54
CA LEU A 46 8.75 -22.06 -6.36
C LEU A 46 9.04 -21.91 -7.85
N GLY A 47 9.16 -20.67 -8.37
CA GLY A 47 9.46 -20.39 -9.76
C GLY A 47 10.88 -20.84 -10.16
N ILE A 48 11.88 -20.53 -9.32
CA ILE A 48 13.28 -20.95 -9.56
C ILE A 48 13.39 -22.47 -9.54
N ILE A 49 12.80 -23.14 -8.56
CA ILE A 49 12.80 -24.61 -8.47
C ILE A 49 12.06 -25.23 -9.66
N ALA A 50 10.90 -24.68 -10.05
CA ALA A 50 10.15 -25.13 -11.21
C ALA A 50 10.98 -25.00 -12.50
N CYS A 51 11.65 -23.85 -12.70
CA CYS A 51 12.53 -23.62 -13.83
C CYS A 51 13.70 -24.63 -13.87
N ALA A 52 14.34 -24.88 -12.73
CA ALA A 52 15.44 -25.84 -12.63
C ALA A 52 14.98 -27.28 -12.98
N ILE A 53 13.84 -27.71 -12.45
CA ILE A 53 13.28 -29.04 -12.76
C ILE A 53 12.87 -29.13 -14.24
N PHE A 54 12.25 -28.08 -14.80
CA PHE A 54 11.90 -28.04 -16.21
C PHE A 54 13.14 -28.20 -17.11
N VAL A 55 14.21 -27.44 -16.84
CA VAL A 55 15.47 -27.52 -17.59
C VAL A 55 16.06 -28.93 -17.49
N PHE A 56 16.08 -29.53 -16.30
CA PHE A 56 16.53 -30.90 -16.11
C PHE A 56 15.72 -31.89 -16.96
N LEU A 57 14.39 -31.82 -16.91
CA LEU A 57 13.50 -32.72 -17.65
C LEU A 57 13.63 -32.54 -19.16
N ALA A 58 13.69 -31.27 -19.63
CA ALA A 58 13.81 -30.95 -21.06
C ALA A 58 15.14 -31.46 -21.64
N LEU A 59 16.24 -31.23 -20.96
CA LEU A 59 17.57 -31.70 -21.36
C LEU A 59 17.74 -33.22 -21.18
N SER A 60 16.94 -33.87 -20.32
CA SER A 60 16.89 -35.33 -20.21
C SER A 60 16.09 -35.98 -21.35
N GLY A 61 15.56 -35.19 -22.30
CA GLY A 61 14.83 -35.65 -23.45
C GLY A 61 13.36 -35.96 -23.20
N ARG A 62 12.75 -35.36 -22.15
CA ARG A 62 11.30 -35.45 -21.95
C ARG A 62 10.58 -34.59 -22.98
N PRO A 63 9.52 -35.11 -23.64
CA PRO A 63 8.75 -34.31 -24.59
C PRO A 63 7.89 -33.24 -23.89
N PHE A 64 7.79 -32.08 -24.51
CA PHE A 64 6.93 -30.97 -24.11
C PHE A 64 6.22 -30.37 -25.33
N PHE A 65 5.16 -29.59 -25.10
CA PHE A 65 4.30 -29.00 -26.14
C PHE A 65 4.90 -27.72 -26.76
N TYR A 66 6.12 -27.79 -27.29
CA TYR A 66 6.79 -26.63 -27.88
C TYR A 66 6.04 -26.02 -29.09
N ALA A 67 5.20 -26.82 -29.77
CA ALA A 67 4.35 -26.33 -30.87
C ALA A 67 3.39 -25.22 -30.44
N ARG A 68 3.02 -25.12 -29.15
CA ARG A 68 2.18 -24.06 -28.61
C ARG A 68 2.82 -22.67 -28.68
N LEU A 69 4.14 -22.58 -28.77
CA LEU A 69 4.87 -21.33 -29.01
C LEU A 69 4.64 -20.74 -30.41
N ARG A 70 4.07 -21.50 -31.35
CA ARG A 70 3.64 -20.97 -32.66
C ARG A 70 2.41 -20.07 -32.57
N ASN A 71 1.69 -20.10 -31.45
CA ASN A 71 0.56 -19.20 -31.23
C ASN A 71 1.08 -17.77 -30.91
N PRO A 72 0.77 -16.73 -31.74
CA PRO A 72 1.25 -15.39 -31.51
C PRO A 72 0.88 -14.82 -30.12
N LEU A 73 -0.28 -15.21 -29.59
CA LEU A 73 -0.74 -14.75 -28.29
C LEU A 73 0.18 -15.18 -27.14
N SER A 74 0.91 -16.28 -27.31
CA SER A 74 1.86 -16.77 -26.29
C SER A 74 3.06 -15.85 -26.10
N TRP A 75 3.35 -14.95 -27.01
CA TRP A 75 4.50 -14.05 -26.95
C TRP A 75 4.20 -12.72 -26.26
N ILE A 76 2.93 -12.40 -25.99
CA ILE A 76 2.55 -11.14 -25.34
C ILE A 76 3.18 -10.99 -23.94
N PRO A 77 3.15 -12.02 -23.04
CA PRO A 77 3.82 -11.93 -21.75
C PRO A 77 5.32 -11.67 -21.85
N PHE A 78 5.99 -12.31 -22.81
CA PHE A 78 7.42 -12.08 -23.04
C PHE A 78 7.70 -10.67 -23.57
N ALA A 79 6.92 -10.19 -24.54
CA ALA A 79 7.07 -8.85 -25.08
C ALA A 79 6.88 -7.78 -24.00
N LEU A 80 5.88 -7.96 -23.14
CA LEU A 80 5.64 -7.06 -22.01
C LEU A 80 6.83 -7.07 -21.03
N LEU A 81 7.35 -8.25 -20.69
CA LEU A 81 8.53 -8.39 -19.85
C LEU A 81 9.77 -7.75 -20.49
N ALA A 82 9.99 -7.96 -21.79
CA ALA A 82 11.12 -7.37 -22.52
C ALA A 82 11.07 -5.83 -22.52
N VAL A 83 9.88 -5.24 -22.76
CA VAL A 83 9.67 -3.80 -22.67
C VAL A 83 9.89 -3.31 -21.23
N ALA A 84 9.42 -4.04 -20.23
CA ALA A 84 9.62 -3.68 -18.82
C ALA A 84 11.12 -3.66 -18.44
N TYR A 85 11.92 -4.62 -18.90
CA TYR A 85 13.37 -4.59 -18.70
C TYR A 85 14.05 -3.43 -19.47
N PHE A 86 13.70 -3.24 -20.74
CA PHE A 86 14.28 -2.18 -21.57
C PHE A 86 14.03 -0.79 -20.94
N THR A 87 12.80 -0.51 -20.56
CA THR A 87 12.42 0.77 -19.96
C THR A 87 13.02 0.96 -18.56
N SER A 88 13.20 -0.11 -17.80
CA SER A 88 13.81 -0.03 -16.47
C SER A 88 15.32 0.20 -16.52
N VAL A 89 16.03 -0.35 -17.50
CA VAL A 89 17.46 -0.08 -17.72
C VAL A 89 17.69 1.40 -18.10
N SER A 90 16.78 1.99 -18.88
CA SER A 90 16.81 3.42 -19.22
C SER A 90 16.05 4.31 -18.22
N GLY A 91 15.50 3.73 -17.16
CA GLY A 91 14.69 4.38 -16.15
C GLY A 91 15.49 5.13 -15.09
N LEU A 92 14.85 5.43 -13.96
CA LEU A 92 15.46 6.22 -12.88
C LEU A 92 16.38 5.39 -12.00
N ASP A 93 15.99 4.15 -11.67
CA ASP A 93 16.70 3.29 -10.72
C ASP A 93 16.46 1.82 -11.08
N PHE A 94 17.42 1.21 -11.76
CA PHE A 94 17.31 -0.18 -12.19
C PHE A 94 17.34 -1.17 -11.01
N TYR A 95 18.13 -0.88 -9.95
CA TYR A 95 18.20 -1.77 -8.80
C TYR A 95 16.85 -1.87 -8.09
N HIS A 96 16.21 -0.73 -7.86
CA HIS A 96 14.86 -0.68 -7.30
C HIS A 96 13.83 -1.30 -8.26
N SER A 97 13.95 -1.04 -9.57
CA SER A 97 13.08 -1.65 -10.59
C SER A 97 13.16 -3.17 -10.60
N PHE A 98 14.36 -3.74 -10.38
CA PHE A 98 14.56 -5.18 -10.40
C PHE A 98 13.94 -5.89 -9.19
N TRP A 99 14.18 -5.36 -7.98
CA TRP A 99 13.72 -5.98 -6.74
C TRP A 99 12.31 -5.55 -6.32
N GLY A 100 11.94 -4.29 -6.57
CA GLY A 100 10.77 -3.63 -5.98
C GLY A 100 10.96 -3.28 -4.51
N LEU A 101 9.86 -2.94 -3.83
CA LEU A 101 9.86 -2.71 -2.39
C LEU A 101 10.09 -4.02 -1.62
N PHE A 102 10.88 -3.96 -0.53
CA PHE A 102 11.17 -5.15 0.27
C PHE A 102 9.92 -5.82 0.86
N GLU A 103 8.92 -5.03 1.21
CA GLU A 103 7.62 -5.52 1.67
C GLU A 103 6.90 -6.35 0.61
N ARG A 104 6.88 -5.88 -0.66
CA ARG A 104 6.03 -6.44 -1.72
C ARG A 104 6.77 -7.22 -2.78
N GLY A 105 8.05 -6.94 -3.00
CA GLY A 105 8.87 -7.60 -4.01
C GLY A 105 8.24 -7.60 -5.40
N ASP A 106 7.55 -6.51 -5.78
CA ASP A 106 6.73 -6.40 -6.99
C ASP A 106 7.50 -5.87 -8.22
N GLY A 107 8.83 -5.94 -8.19
CA GLY A 107 9.71 -5.55 -9.29
C GLY A 107 9.79 -6.55 -10.45
N LEU A 108 10.79 -6.33 -11.32
CA LEU A 108 11.01 -7.13 -12.53
C LEU A 108 11.26 -8.62 -12.23
N LEU A 109 11.87 -8.96 -11.09
CA LEU A 109 12.06 -10.35 -10.68
C LEU A 109 10.73 -11.09 -10.55
N THR A 110 9.73 -10.48 -9.89
CA THR A 110 8.38 -11.05 -9.78
C THR A 110 7.72 -11.21 -11.15
N SER A 111 7.80 -10.18 -12.00
CA SER A 111 7.28 -10.24 -13.37
C SER A 111 7.95 -11.35 -14.18
N THR A 112 9.26 -11.56 -14.01
CA THR A 112 10.03 -12.65 -14.63
C THR A 112 9.53 -14.01 -14.14
N ILE A 113 9.39 -14.20 -12.84
CA ILE A 113 8.92 -15.46 -12.26
C ILE A 113 7.49 -15.80 -12.71
N ILE A 114 6.59 -14.81 -12.75
CA ILE A 114 5.23 -15.00 -13.24
C ILE A 114 5.23 -15.38 -14.73
N THR A 115 6.06 -14.73 -15.53
CA THR A 115 6.22 -15.06 -16.96
C THR A 115 6.81 -16.46 -17.13
N ILE A 116 7.78 -16.89 -16.32
CA ILE A 116 8.29 -18.26 -16.32
C ILE A 116 7.15 -19.24 -16.01
N PHE A 117 6.34 -19.01 -14.98
CA PHE A 117 5.18 -19.87 -14.69
C PHE A 117 4.21 -19.95 -15.87
N PHE A 118 3.95 -18.83 -16.56
CA PHE A 118 3.12 -18.84 -17.77
C PHE A 118 3.65 -19.82 -18.81
N TYR A 119 4.95 -19.76 -19.14
CA TYR A 119 5.55 -20.65 -20.13
C TYR A 119 5.63 -22.10 -19.64
N LEU A 120 5.98 -22.33 -18.39
CA LEU A 120 6.02 -23.67 -17.84
C LEU A 120 4.64 -24.36 -17.92
N ILE A 121 3.57 -23.62 -17.57
CA ILE A 121 2.19 -24.12 -17.69
C ILE A 121 1.82 -24.30 -19.17
N LEU A 122 2.10 -23.34 -20.04
CA LEU A 122 1.80 -23.44 -21.47
C LEU A 122 2.43 -24.66 -22.10
N LEU A 123 3.69 -24.96 -21.77
CA LEU A 123 4.46 -26.05 -22.37
C LEU A 123 4.14 -27.44 -21.80
N THR A 124 3.50 -27.50 -20.63
CA THR A 124 3.36 -28.79 -19.91
C THR A 124 1.92 -29.14 -19.52
N ALA A 125 1.01 -28.17 -19.41
CA ALA A 125 -0.33 -28.39 -18.92
C ALA A 125 -1.21 -29.16 -19.93
N ASP A 126 -2.04 -30.03 -19.39
CA ASP A 126 -3.13 -30.70 -20.06
C ASP A 126 -4.49 -30.38 -19.40
N ARG A 127 -5.58 -30.93 -19.92
CA ARG A 127 -6.92 -30.73 -19.34
C ARG A 127 -7.03 -31.23 -17.90
N ALA A 128 -6.30 -32.28 -17.55
CA ALA A 128 -6.32 -32.83 -16.19
C ALA A 128 -5.59 -31.89 -15.21
N PHE A 129 -4.48 -31.28 -15.64
CA PHE A 129 -3.79 -30.24 -14.90
C PHE A 129 -4.72 -29.04 -14.65
N PHE A 130 -5.42 -28.56 -15.71
CA PHE A 130 -6.37 -27.45 -15.60
C PHE A 130 -7.45 -27.73 -14.55
N ASN A 131 -8.06 -28.90 -14.57
CA ASN A 131 -9.08 -29.28 -13.60
C ASN A 131 -8.53 -29.33 -12.18
N ARG A 132 -7.30 -29.81 -11.98
CA ARG A 132 -6.64 -29.83 -10.67
C ARG A 132 -6.35 -28.40 -10.17
N LEU A 133 -5.74 -27.55 -11.01
CA LEU A 133 -5.44 -26.16 -10.65
C LEU A 133 -6.72 -25.41 -10.29
N SER A 134 -7.77 -25.49 -11.13
CA SER A 134 -9.04 -24.79 -10.89
C SER A 134 -9.70 -25.25 -9.57
N LYS A 135 -9.64 -26.53 -9.24
CA LYS A 135 -10.15 -27.05 -7.96
C LYS A 135 -9.33 -26.52 -6.77
N VAL A 136 -8.01 -26.50 -6.89
CA VAL A 136 -7.15 -25.95 -5.82
C VAL A 136 -7.44 -24.48 -5.62
N VAL A 137 -7.52 -23.67 -6.68
CA VAL A 137 -7.88 -22.23 -6.59
C VAL A 137 -9.25 -22.06 -5.92
N ALA A 138 -10.25 -22.86 -6.30
CA ALA A 138 -11.59 -22.77 -5.72
C ALA A 138 -11.62 -23.09 -4.22
N VAL A 139 -10.91 -24.15 -3.79
CA VAL A 139 -10.81 -24.51 -2.37
C VAL A 139 -10.06 -23.44 -1.58
N VAL A 140 -8.92 -22.98 -2.10
CA VAL A 140 -8.12 -21.94 -1.44
C VAL A 140 -8.91 -20.63 -1.32
N ALA A 141 -9.61 -20.21 -2.37
CA ALA A 141 -10.46 -19.02 -2.31
C ALA A 141 -11.59 -19.18 -1.27
N GLY A 142 -12.20 -20.36 -1.18
CA GLY A 142 -13.20 -20.66 -0.15
C GLY A 142 -12.62 -20.57 1.27
N LEU A 143 -11.42 -21.08 1.50
CA LEU A 143 -10.74 -21.00 2.81
C LEU A 143 -10.35 -19.56 3.15
N VAL A 144 -9.80 -18.80 2.21
CA VAL A 144 -9.50 -17.37 2.38
C VAL A 144 -10.76 -16.58 2.70
N ALA A 145 -11.87 -16.87 2.01
CA ALA A 145 -13.16 -16.24 2.26
C ALA A 145 -13.72 -16.62 3.65
N THR A 146 -13.52 -17.86 4.08
CA THR A 146 -13.88 -18.32 5.44
C THR A 146 -13.15 -17.49 6.50
N VAL A 147 -11.83 -17.32 6.35
CA VAL A 147 -11.03 -16.50 7.28
C VAL A 147 -11.56 -15.05 7.29
N ALA A 148 -11.90 -14.46 6.14
CA ALA A 148 -12.45 -13.12 6.06
C ALA A 148 -13.81 -13.00 6.78
N VAL A 149 -14.71 -13.95 6.58
CA VAL A 149 -16.02 -13.97 7.26
C VAL A 149 -15.85 -14.14 8.77
N LEU A 150 -14.96 -15.02 9.22
CA LEU A 150 -14.64 -15.18 10.64
C LEU A 150 -14.04 -13.92 11.25
N GLN A 151 -13.15 -13.22 10.55
CA GLN A 151 -12.63 -11.91 10.99
C GLN A 151 -13.77 -10.90 11.16
N TRP A 152 -14.70 -10.83 10.21
CA TRP A 152 -15.84 -9.93 10.31
C TRP A 152 -16.75 -10.26 11.50
N VAL A 153 -17.09 -11.54 11.68
CA VAL A 153 -17.91 -11.99 12.82
C VAL A 153 -17.23 -11.65 14.14
N THR A 154 -15.93 -11.91 14.27
CA THR A 154 -15.19 -11.60 15.51
C THR A 154 -15.08 -10.10 15.77
N ALA A 155 -14.92 -9.28 14.72
CA ALA A 155 -14.89 -7.82 14.84
C ALA A 155 -16.25 -7.27 15.31
N VAL A 156 -17.37 -7.77 14.77
CA VAL A 156 -18.74 -7.38 15.18
C VAL A 156 -19.04 -7.81 16.64
N LEU A 157 -18.55 -8.97 17.06
CA LEU A 157 -18.76 -9.48 18.42
C LEU A 157 -17.78 -8.91 19.46
N GLY A 158 -16.83 -8.04 19.02
CA GLY A 158 -15.82 -7.44 19.91
C GLY A 158 -14.78 -8.44 20.42
N GLY A 159 -14.62 -9.59 19.76
CA GLY A 159 -13.72 -10.67 20.16
C GLY A 159 -12.40 -10.67 19.41
N ARG A 160 -11.41 -11.40 19.95
CA ARG A 160 -10.16 -11.77 19.25
C ARG A 160 -10.01 -13.28 19.24
N VAL A 161 -9.66 -13.82 18.06
CA VAL A 161 -9.36 -15.25 17.90
C VAL A 161 -7.89 -15.38 17.56
N TRP A 162 -7.13 -16.08 18.39
CA TRP A 162 -5.65 -16.13 18.35
C TRP A 162 -5.05 -16.64 17.05
N PHE A 163 -5.75 -17.48 16.29
CA PHE A 163 -5.28 -18.05 15.02
C PHE A 163 -5.69 -17.22 13.78
N LEU A 164 -6.56 -16.22 13.95
CA LEU A 164 -6.94 -15.33 12.85
C LEU A 164 -5.94 -14.17 12.74
N PRO A 165 -5.56 -13.77 11.53
CA PRO A 165 -4.78 -12.57 11.34
C PRO A 165 -5.51 -11.36 11.95
N PRO A 166 -4.80 -10.42 12.60
CA PRO A 166 -5.42 -9.24 13.19
C PRO A 166 -6.09 -8.36 12.14
N VAL A 167 -7.17 -7.70 12.52
CA VAL A 167 -7.89 -6.75 11.68
C VAL A 167 -7.44 -5.34 12.08
N SER A 168 -6.91 -4.59 11.13
CA SER A 168 -6.62 -3.17 11.25
C SER A 168 -7.51 -2.43 10.26
N GLY A 169 -8.59 -1.82 10.74
CA GLY A 169 -9.60 -1.20 9.90
C GLY A 169 -10.48 -2.23 9.18
N ARG A 170 -10.35 -2.36 7.85
CA ARG A 170 -11.18 -3.25 7.01
C ARG A 170 -10.68 -4.69 6.98
N ILE A 171 -11.61 -5.62 6.67
CA ILE A 171 -11.32 -7.05 6.59
C ILE A 171 -10.35 -7.35 5.43
N GLY A 172 -9.19 -7.88 5.77
CA GLY A 172 -8.13 -8.22 4.81
C GLY A 172 -7.80 -9.71 4.72
N SER A 173 -8.40 -10.57 5.54
CA SER A 173 -8.09 -12.01 5.63
C SER A 173 -6.58 -12.24 5.79
N THR A 174 -6.05 -13.22 5.08
CA THR A 174 -4.61 -13.51 5.00
C THR A 174 -3.84 -12.56 4.07
N PHE A 175 -4.49 -11.61 3.40
CA PHE A 175 -3.84 -10.59 2.55
C PHE A 175 -3.42 -9.34 3.33
N GLY A 176 -4.00 -9.10 4.50
CA GLY A 176 -3.76 -7.89 5.29
C GLY A 176 -4.33 -6.59 4.68
N ASN A 177 -4.83 -6.64 3.45
CA ASN A 177 -5.41 -5.51 2.74
C ASN A 177 -6.74 -5.89 2.09
N ALA A 178 -7.79 -5.13 2.38
CA ALA A 178 -9.14 -5.38 1.89
C ALA A 178 -9.28 -5.31 0.36
N ALA A 179 -8.54 -4.40 -0.30
CA ALA A 179 -8.61 -4.26 -1.76
C ALA A 179 -7.92 -5.45 -2.47
N PHE A 180 -6.80 -5.94 -1.93
CA PHE A 180 -6.10 -7.10 -2.46
C PHE A 180 -6.91 -8.39 -2.28
N LEU A 181 -7.54 -8.56 -1.12
CA LEU A 181 -8.45 -9.67 -0.86
C LEU A 181 -9.63 -9.66 -1.83
N ALA A 182 -10.30 -8.50 -1.96
CA ALA A 182 -11.44 -8.36 -2.86
C ALA A 182 -11.07 -8.65 -4.31
N GLY A 183 -9.90 -8.18 -4.75
CA GLY A 183 -9.38 -8.44 -6.08
C GLY A 183 -9.13 -9.90 -6.38
N TYR A 184 -8.44 -10.56 -5.50
CA TYR A 184 -8.20 -12.00 -5.62
C TYR A 184 -9.51 -12.80 -5.65
N LEU A 185 -10.42 -12.53 -4.70
CA LEU A 185 -11.70 -13.23 -4.63
C LEU A 185 -12.60 -12.90 -5.84
N GLY A 186 -12.55 -11.66 -6.37
CA GLY A 186 -13.29 -11.26 -7.56
C GLY A 186 -12.90 -12.08 -8.80
N VAL A 187 -11.61 -12.36 -8.99
CA VAL A 187 -11.11 -13.25 -10.05
C VAL A 187 -11.41 -14.72 -9.73
N ALA A 188 -11.13 -15.17 -8.50
CA ALA A 188 -11.29 -16.55 -8.10
C ALA A 188 -12.77 -17.00 -8.11
N LEU A 189 -13.73 -16.09 -7.89
CA LEU A 189 -15.16 -16.38 -7.92
C LEU A 189 -15.59 -17.04 -9.25
N PHE A 190 -15.09 -16.54 -10.38
CA PHE A 190 -15.41 -17.13 -11.68
C PHE A 190 -14.75 -18.49 -11.88
N VAL A 191 -13.59 -18.73 -11.27
CA VAL A 191 -12.98 -20.07 -11.26
C VAL A 191 -13.79 -21.03 -10.39
N ILE A 192 -14.32 -20.58 -9.24
CA ILE A 192 -15.23 -21.39 -8.41
C ILE A 192 -16.49 -21.75 -9.20
N LEU A 193 -17.12 -20.78 -9.89
CA LEU A 193 -18.29 -21.01 -10.73
C LEU A 193 -17.99 -21.99 -11.88
N PHE A 194 -16.79 -21.88 -12.47
CA PHE A 194 -16.34 -22.81 -13.52
C PHE A 194 -16.28 -24.25 -13.01
N VAL A 195 -15.66 -24.52 -11.85
CA VAL A 195 -15.58 -25.89 -11.30
C VAL A 195 -16.91 -26.37 -10.73
N LEU A 196 -17.75 -25.47 -10.23
CA LEU A 196 -19.09 -25.76 -9.72
C LEU A 196 -20.01 -26.33 -10.81
N ARG A 197 -19.84 -25.88 -12.06
CA ARG A 197 -20.64 -26.31 -13.21
C ARG A 197 -20.71 -27.82 -13.33
N ASP A 198 -19.58 -28.50 -13.22
CA ASP A 198 -19.45 -29.94 -13.45
C ASP A 198 -19.30 -30.73 -12.13
N ALA A 199 -19.40 -30.02 -10.99
CA ALA A 199 -19.25 -30.65 -9.68
C ALA A 199 -20.49 -31.47 -9.28
N ILE A 200 -20.25 -32.61 -8.69
CA ILE A 200 -21.28 -33.51 -8.14
C ILE A 200 -20.98 -33.87 -6.68
N GLY A 201 -21.99 -34.33 -5.97
CA GLY A 201 -21.86 -34.80 -4.58
C GLY A 201 -21.29 -33.75 -3.63
N GLU A 202 -20.33 -34.15 -2.81
CA GLU A 202 -19.69 -33.28 -1.81
C GLU A 202 -18.93 -32.08 -2.44
N TRP A 203 -18.29 -32.27 -3.59
CA TRP A 203 -17.61 -31.20 -4.30
C TRP A 203 -18.55 -30.08 -4.71
N ARG A 204 -19.78 -30.40 -5.10
CA ARG A 204 -20.80 -29.40 -5.42
C ARG A 204 -21.15 -28.56 -4.19
N ARG A 205 -21.31 -29.22 -3.02
CA ARG A 205 -21.59 -28.52 -1.74
C ARG A 205 -20.43 -27.60 -1.36
N ILE A 206 -19.19 -28.10 -1.43
CA ILE A 206 -17.98 -27.33 -1.12
C ILE A 206 -17.90 -26.07 -1.99
N PHE A 207 -18.06 -26.20 -3.30
CA PHE A 207 -17.96 -25.06 -4.22
C PHE A 207 -19.14 -24.09 -4.10
N MET A 208 -20.35 -24.55 -3.77
CA MET A 208 -21.47 -23.66 -3.44
C MET A 208 -21.18 -22.85 -2.17
N ILE A 209 -20.68 -23.47 -1.12
CA ILE A 209 -20.28 -22.79 0.12
C ILE A 209 -19.15 -21.79 -0.18
N ALA A 210 -18.12 -22.18 -0.93
CA ALA A 210 -17.03 -21.30 -1.33
C ALA A 210 -17.53 -20.09 -2.13
N THR A 211 -18.53 -20.28 -3.03
CA THR A 211 -19.16 -19.18 -3.77
C THR A 211 -19.84 -18.19 -2.82
N ILE A 212 -20.68 -18.70 -1.93
CA ILE A 212 -21.43 -17.89 -0.96
C ILE A 212 -20.47 -17.10 -0.05
N LEU A 213 -19.49 -17.80 0.53
CA LEU A 213 -18.50 -17.18 1.42
C LEU A 213 -17.66 -16.12 0.69
N SER A 214 -17.28 -16.37 -0.58
CA SER A 214 -16.52 -15.41 -1.39
C SER A 214 -17.33 -14.14 -1.66
N VAL A 215 -18.62 -14.26 -1.97
CA VAL A 215 -19.51 -13.10 -2.17
C VAL A 215 -19.62 -12.29 -0.86
N PHE A 216 -19.89 -12.93 0.27
CA PHE A 216 -19.95 -12.25 1.57
C PHE A 216 -18.62 -11.63 1.93
N ALA A 217 -17.50 -12.35 1.76
CA ALA A 217 -16.17 -11.81 2.05
C ALA A 217 -15.88 -10.56 1.21
N ILE A 218 -16.19 -10.55 -0.09
CA ILE A 218 -16.03 -9.38 -0.96
C ILE A 218 -16.87 -8.20 -0.44
N LEU A 219 -18.12 -8.44 -0.05
CA LEU A 219 -18.99 -7.40 0.52
C LEU A 219 -18.40 -6.84 1.81
N PHE A 220 -17.93 -7.70 2.72
CA PHE A 220 -17.37 -7.28 4.01
C PHE A 220 -16.02 -6.55 3.88
N THR A 221 -15.29 -6.71 2.75
CA THR A 221 -14.11 -5.85 2.47
C THR A 221 -14.49 -4.39 2.26
N ALA A 222 -15.75 -4.07 1.97
CA ALA A 222 -16.24 -2.75 1.60
C ALA A 222 -15.43 -2.08 0.46
N THR A 223 -14.89 -2.90 -0.47
CA THR A 223 -14.05 -2.43 -1.59
C THR A 223 -14.93 -2.04 -2.77
N ARG A 224 -15.17 -0.74 -2.91
CA ARG A 224 -16.07 -0.13 -3.93
C ARG A 224 -15.76 -0.61 -5.35
N GLY A 225 -14.47 -0.62 -5.74
CA GLY A 225 -14.04 -0.98 -7.10
C GLY A 225 -14.40 -2.41 -7.49
N THR A 226 -14.13 -3.39 -6.62
CA THR A 226 -14.45 -4.80 -6.88
C THR A 226 -15.95 -5.06 -6.88
N ILE A 227 -16.69 -4.45 -5.95
CA ILE A 227 -18.16 -4.60 -5.89
C ILE A 227 -18.78 -4.05 -7.17
N LEU A 228 -18.34 -2.87 -7.63
CA LEU A 228 -18.81 -2.28 -8.88
C LEU A 228 -18.45 -3.16 -10.10
N ALA A 229 -17.22 -3.67 -10.17
CA ALA A 229 -16.79 -4.57 -11.24
C ALA A 229 -17.63 -5.85 -11.33
N LEU A 230 -17.96 -6.45 -10.19
CA LEU A 230 -18.83 -7.64 -10.13
C LEU A 230 -20.27 -7.31 -10.48
N LEU A 231 -20.82 -6.16 -10.06
CA LEU A 231 -22.17 -5.72 -10.45
C LEU A 231 -22.27 -5.52 -11.96
N VAL A 232 -21.28 -4.87 -12.58
CA VAL A 232 -21.26 -4.70 -14.04
C VAL A 232 -21.14 -6.06 -14.74
N SER A 233 -20.28 -6.95 -14.26
CA SER A 233 -20.16 -8.31 -14.79
C SER A 233 -21.45 -9.09 -14.67
N LEU A 234 -22.16 -8.97 -13.54
CA LEU A 234 -23.51 -9.57 -13.35
C LEU A 234 -24.53 -9.01 -14.33
N ILE A 235 -24.58 -7.68 -14.51
CA ILE A 235 -25.48 -7.04 -15.47
C ILE A 235 -25.20 -7.53 -16.89
N ILE A 236 -23.92 -7.61 -17.30
CA ILE A 236 -23.53 -8.14 -18.61
C ILE A 236 -23.98 -9.60 -18.77
N ALA A 237 -23.79 -10.43 -17.75
CA ALA A 237 -24.25 -11.83 -17.76
C ALA A 237 -25.78 -11.92 -17.89
N LEU A 238 -26.52 -11.08 -17.15
CA LEU A 238 -27.99 -11.02 -17.23
C LEU A 238 -28.46 -10.52 -18.60
N VAL A 239 -27.88 -9.44 -19.16
CA VAL A 239 -28.20 -8.93 -20.50
C VAL A 239 -27.93 -10.00 -21.55
N TYR A 240 -26.77 -10.62 -21.52
CA TYR A 240 -26.41 -11.70 -22.41
C TYR A 240 -27.44 -12.85 -22.34
N SER A 241 -27.79 -13.28 -21.14
CA SER A 241 -28.71 -14.41 -20.93
C SER A 241 -30.18 -14.05 -21.24
N ALA A 242 -30.56 -12.77 -21.06
CA ALA A 242 -31.87 -12.29 -21.50
C ALA A 242 -32.00 -12.26 -23.03
N TRP A 243 -30.89 -12.11 -23.75
CA TRP A 243 -30.84 -12.06 -25.21
C TRP A 243 -30.68 -13.47 -25.81
N LYS A 244 -29.67 -14.23 -25.39
CA LYS A 244 -29.25 -15.52 -25.97
C LYS A 244 -29.79 -16.76 -25.21
N GLY A 245 -30.23 -16.61 -23.97
CA GLY A 245 -30.75 -17.71 -23.17
C GLY A 245 -32.09 -18.22 -23.69
N GLU A 246 -32.45 -19.42 -23.24
CA GLU A 246 -33.74 -20.09 -23.63
C GLU A 246 -34.58 -20.40 -22.40
N GLY A 247 -35.87 -20.56 -22.61
CA GLY A 247 -36.82 -21.03 -21.60
C GLY A 247 -36.80 -20.22 -20.30
N GLY A 248 -36.61 -20.91 -19.17
CA GLY A 248 -36.59 -20.33 -17.82
C GLY A 248 -35.43 -19.39 -17.59
N VAL A 249 -34.24 -19.65 -18.19
CA VAL A 249 -33.03 -18.82 -18.02
C VAL A 249 -33.26 -17.42 -18.60
N ARG A 250 -33.84 -17.30 -19.82
CA ARG A 250 -34.15 -16.00 -20.42
C ARG A 250 -35.16 -15.22 -19.57
N ARG A 251 -36.17 -15.90 -19.03
CA ARG A 251 -37.20 -15.27 -18.19
C ARG A 251 -36.60 -14.78 -16.87
N PHE A 252 -35.82 -15.63 -16.20
CA PHE A 252 -35.11 -15.28 -14.97
C PHE A 252 -34.19 -14.06 -15.17
N SER A 253 -33.40 -14.06 -16.25
CA SER A 253 -32.47 -12.97 -16.55
C SER A 253 -33.20 -11.63 -16.83
N ARG A 254 -34.35 -11.65 -17.50
CA ARG A 254 -35.17 -10.44 -17.72
C ARG A 254 -35.73 -9.89 -16.40
N TYR A 255 -36.26 -10.76 -15.54
CA TYR A 255 -36.68 -10.34 -14.20
C TYR A 255 -35.52 -9.85 -13.34
N GLY A 256 -34.34 -10.52 -13.44
CA GLY A 256 -33.13 -10.08 -12.79
C GLY A 256 -32.66 -8.68 -13.21
N LEU A 257 -32.77 -8.35 -14.51
CA LEU A 257 -32.49 -6.99 -15.00
C LEU A 257 -33.48 -5.97 -14.47
N ILE A 258 -34.76 -6.29 -14.46
CA ILE A 258 -35.79 -5.40 -13.91
C ILE A 258 -35.52 -5.17 -12.42
N ALA A 259 -35.22 -6.24 -11.69
CA ALA A 259 -34.85 -6.16 -10.27
C ALA A 259 -33.60 -5.31 -10.05
N ALA A 260 -32.54 -5.49 -10.87
CA ALA A 260 -31.31 -4.71 -10.78
C ALA A 260 -31.56 -3.21 -11.02
N VAL A 261 -32.39 -2.86 -12.01
CA VAL A 261 -32.79 -1.48 -12.26
C VAL A 261 -33.63 -0.93 -11.08
N GLY A 262 -34.58 -1.71 -10.58
CA GLY A 262 -35.41 -1.32 -9.41
C GLY A 262 -34.54 -1.12 -8.14
N ILE A 263 -33.63 -2.05 -7.84
CA ILE A 263 -32.72 -1.94 -6.70
C ILE A 263 -31.80 -0.73 -6.88
N GLY A 264 -31.28 -0.50 -8.10
CA GLY A 264 -30.47 0.68 -8.41
C GLY A 264 -31.25 1.98 -8.18
N ALA A 265 -32.49 2.08 -8.68
CA ALA A 265 -33.32 3.25 -8.48
C ALA A 265 -33.63 3.51 -6.99
N LEU A 266 -33.95 2.46 -6.23
CA LEU A 266 -34.14 2.54 -4.78
C LEU A 266 -32.85 2.96 -4.07
N PHE A 267 -31.72 2.39 -4.44
CA PHE A 267 -30.43 2.76 -3.88
C PHE A 267 -30.10 4.24 -4.09
N PHE A 268 -30.30 4.77 -5.30
CA PHE A 268 -30.08 6.19 -5.59
C PHE A 268 -31.12 7.09 -4.90
N GLY A 269 -32.38 6.66 -4.81
CA GLY A 269 -33.45 7.41 -4.13
C GLY A 269 -33.25 7.51 -2.60
N PHE A 270 -32.71 6.47 -1.99
CA PHE A 270 -32.46 6.41 -0.53
C PHE A 270 -30.98 6.57 -0.15
N ARG A 271 -30.16 7.10 -1.05
CA ARG A 271 -28.71 7.16 -0.91
C ARG A 271 -28.26 7.87 0.38
N SER A 272 -28.89 8.99 0.75
CA SER A 272 -28.57 9.76 1.95
C SER A 272 -28.87 8.98 3.24
N GLN A 273 -29.97 8.23 3.25
CA GLN A 273 -30.34 7.38 4.38
C GLN A 273 -29.42 6.15 4.49
N LEU A 274 -29.08 5.54 3.34
CA LEU A 274 -28.18 4.41 3.27
C LEU A 274 -26.76 4.77 3.72
N ALA A 275 -26.32 6.00 3.49
CA ALA A 275 -25.02 6.51 3.99
C ALA A 275 -24.97 6.62 5.52
N GLN A 276 -26.09 6.60 6.22
CA GLN A 276 -26.18 6.67 7.68
C GLN A 276 -26.37 5.28 8.34
N VAL A 277 -26.63 4.23 7.55
CA VAL A 277 -26.77 2.87 8.08
C VAL A 277 -25.46 2.39 8.69
N PRO A 278 -25.42 1.86 9.94
CA PRO A 278 -24.21 1.38 10.58
C PRO A 278 -23.75 0.01 10.01
N PHE A 279 -23.59 -0.05 8.70
CA PHE A 279 -23.05 -1.19 7.96
C PHE A 279 -22.09 -0.68 6.90
N GLU A 280 -20.81 -0.75 7.19
CA GLU A 280 -19.73 -0.14 6.42
C GLU A 280 -19.81 -0.40 4.90
N PRO A 281 -20.10 -1.62 4.39
CA PRO A 281 -20.20 -1.85 2.95
C PRO A 281 -21.25 -0.99 2.25
N ILE A 282 -22.43 -0.86 2.84
CA ILE A 282 -23.51 -0.03 2.29
C ILE A 282 -23.17 1.46 2.42
N GLN A 283 -22.72 1.87 3.59
CA GLN A 283 -22.32 3.24 3.88
C GLN A 283 -21.29 3.74 2.86
N ARG A 284 -20.24 2.95 2.62
CA ARG A 284 -19.15 3.31 1.69
C ARG A 284 -19.60 3.41 0.23
N ILE A 285 -20.51 2.55 -0.22
CA ILE A 285 -21.07 2.65 -1.58
C ILE A 285 -22.00 3.86 -1.68
N ALA A 286 -22.84 4.10 -0.68
CA ALA A 286 -23.77 5.22 -0.64
C ALA A 286 -23.06 6.58 -0.52
N SER A 287 -21.91 6.65 0.13
CA SER A 287 -21.13 7.87 0.32
C SER A 287 -20.20 8.23 -0.84
N ILE A 288 -20.16 7.45 -1.94
CA ILE A 288 -19.32 7.77 -3.10
C ILE A 288 -19.66 9.16 -3.64
N SER A 289 -18.72 10.10 -3.59
CA SER A 289 -18.83 11.41 -4.22
C SER A 289 -17.49 11.82 -4.82
N LEU A 290 -17.50 12.78 -5.74
CA LEU A 290 -16.25 13.33 -6.29
C LEU A 290 -15.48 14.17 -5.27
N SER A 291 -16.14 14.61 -4.22
CA SER A 291 -15.55 15.32 -3.08
C SER A 291 -15.07 14.41 -1.94
N ASP A 292 -15.21 13.10 -2.09
CA ASP A 292 -14.62 12.14 -1.14
C ASP A 292 -13.08 12.24 -1.19
N GLY A 293 -12.42 12.43 -0.03
CA GLY A 293 -10.97 12.60 0.06
C GLY A 293 -10.17 11.49 -0.66
N THR A 294 -10.64 10.24 -0.61
CA THR A 294 -10.02 9.12 -1.34
C THR A 294 -10.14 9.25 -2.87
N VAL A 295 -11.25 9.82 -3.35
CA VAL A 295 -11.46 10.04 -4.79
C VAL A 295 -10.66 11.23 -5.26
N SER A 296 -10.68 12.35 -4.53
CA SER A 296 -9.91 13.55 -4.87
C SER A 296 -8.41 13.30 -4.88
N SER A 297 -7.88 12.58 -3.86
CA SER A 297 -6.46 12.17 -3.83
C SER A 297 -6.07 11.34 -5.06
N ARG A 298 -6.91 10.39 -5.49
CA ARG A 298 -6.63 9.60 -6.69
C ARG A 298 -6.69 10.42 -7.97
N LEU A 299 -7.66 11.32 -8.11
CA LEU A 299 -7.76 12.20 -9.28
C LEU A 299 -6.55 13.12 -9.36
N PHE A 300 -6.10 13.67 -8.23
CA PHE A 300 -4.86 14.45 -8.15
C PHE A 300 -3.66 13.63 -8.63
N VAL A 301 -3.47 12.41 -8.09
CA VAL A 301 -2.37 11.52 -8.49
C VAL A 301 -2.47 11.17 -9.97
N TRP A 302 -3.65 10.82 -10.49
CA TRP A 302 -3.82 10.46 -11.90
C TRP A 302 -3.48 11.61 -12.84
N GLN A 303 -3.91 12.84 -12.49
CA GLN A 303 -3.61 14.01 -13.28
C GLN A 303 -2.09 14.27 -13.31
N HIS A 304 -1.47 14.47 -12.14
CA HIS A 304 -0.08 14.92 -12.08
C HIS A 304 0.93 13.84 -12.46
N ILE A 305 0.67 12.57 -12.09
CA ILE A 305 1.50 11.46 -12.56
C ILE A 305 1.30 11.21 -14.06
N GLY A 306 0.08 11.43 -14.59
CA GLY A 306 -0.19 11.39 -16.02
C GLY A 306 0.56 12.46 -16.78
N GLU A 307 0.61 13.69 -16.28
CA GLU A 307 1.40 14.79 -16.83
C GLU A 307 2.91 14.46 -16.85
N GLU A 308 3.43 13.86 -15.78
CA GLU A 308 4.83 13.39 -15.76
C GLU A 308 5.04 12.25 -16.78
N ALA A 309 4.11 11.31 -16.93
CA ALA A 309 4.21 10.23 -17.91
C ALA A 309 4.32 10.76 -19.36
N LEU A 310 3.60 11.84 -19.66
CA LEU A 310 3.65 12.48 -20.98
C LEU A 310 5.00 13.14 -21.29
N LYS A 311 5.87 13.35 -20.32
CA LYS A 311 7.25 13.83 -20.55
C LYS A 311 8.18 12.71 -21.07
N ARG A 312 7.84 11.42 -20.82
CA ARG A 312 8.56 10.25 -21.31
C ARG A 312 7.61 9.20 -21.90
N PRO A 313 6.80 9.54 -22.93
CA PRO A 313 5.69 8.70 -23.39
C PRO A 313 6.13 7.36 -24.01
N TRP A 314 7.36 7.27 -24.52
CA TRP A 314 7.87 6.07 -25.18
C TRP A 314 8.59 5.11 -24.24
N ASN A 315 9.44 5.63 -23.37
CA ASN A 315 10.36 4.83 -22.54
C ASN A 315 9.87 4.69 -21.10
N GLY A 316 8.91 5.52 -20.65
CA GLY A 316 8.49 5.55 -19.24
C GLY A 316 9.65 5.86 -18.28
N TYR A 317 9.46 5.48 -17.03
CA TYR A 317 10.41 5.75 -15.95
C TYR A 317 11.03 4.49 -15.33
N GLY A 318 10.66 3.31 -15.85
CA GLY A 318 11.06 2.00 -15.31
C GLY A 318 10.15 1.52 -14.18
N ALA A 319 10.16 0.20 -13.95
CA ALA A 319 9.37 -0.45 -12.91
C ALA A 319 9.60 0.21 -11.54
N GLU A 320 8.56 0.28 -10.70
CA GLU A 320 8.61 0.70 -9.30
C GLU A 320 9.11 2.14 -9.03
N ASN A 321 9.23 2.99 -10.06
CA ASN A 321 9.72 4.36 -9.89
C ASN A 321 8.62 5.43 -9.74
N ILE A 322 7.35 5.05 -9.62
CA ILE A 322 6.21 5.99 -9.47
C ILE A 322 6.35 6.82 -8.20
N ALA A 323 6.84 6.24 -7.09
CA ALA A 323 7.06 6.97 -5.84
C ALA A 323 7.95 8.21 -6.02
N LYS A 324 9.02 8.08 -6.83
CA LYS A 324 9.95 9.18 -7.11
C LYS A 324 9.31 10.30 -7.94
N LEU A 325 8.33 9.97 -8.78
CA LEU A 325 7.54 10.95 -9.52
C LEU A 325 6.51 11.61 -8.62
N PHE A 326 5.86 10.83 -7.75
CA PHE A 326 4.91 11.34 -6.78
C PHE A 326 5.56 12.38 -5.85
N ASP A 327 6.77 12.12 -5.37
CA ASP A 327 7.50 13.05 -4.52
C ASP A 327 7.67 14.44 -5.15
N LYS A 328 7.88 14.52 -6.48
CA LYS A 328 7.99 15.79 -7.20
C LYS A 328 6.69 16.57 -7.27
N VAL A 329 5.56 15.88 -7.36
CA VAL A 329 4.23 16.47 -7.56
C VAL A 329 3.41 16.50 -6.29
N TYR A 330 3.96 16.00 -5.18
CA TYR A 330 3.30 15.99 -3.88
C TYR A 330 2.89 17.41 -3.48
N ASP A 331 1.61 17.55 -3.10
CA ASP A 331 1.01 18.81 -2.65
C ASP A 331 0.22 18.54 -1.36
N PRO A 332 0.71 19.00 -0.20
CA PRO A 332 0.08 18.74 1.10
C PRO A 332 -1.27 19.43 1.27
N SER A 333 -1.62 20.42 0.44
CA SER A 333 -2.93 21.07 0.46
C SER A 333 -4.01 20.23 -0.19
N GLN A 334 -3.66 19.25 -1.04
CA GLN A 334 -4.60 18.47 -1.85
C GLN A 334 -4.59 16.99 -1.52
N ILE A 335 -3.56 16.48 -0.85
CA ILE A 335 -3.40 15.05 -0.58
C ILE A 335 -2.95 14.81 0.86
N ILE A 336 -3.63 13.88 1.54
CA ILE A 336 -3.38 13.54 2.96
C ILE A 336 -2.24 12.53 3.07
N GLU A 337 -2.21 11.53 2.18
CA GLU A 337 -1.17 10.50 2.20
C GLU A 337 0.18 11.09 1.80
N GLN A 338 1.15 10.96 2.70
CA GLN A 338 2.48 11.53 2.50
C GLN A 338 3.33 10.79 1.45
N TRP A 339 3.08 9.49 1.26
CA TRP A 339 3.87 8.63 0.40
C TRP A 339 2.97 7.75 -0.46
N PHE A 340 3.06 7.92 -1.78
CA PHE A 340 2.42 7.07 -2.77
C PHE A 340 3.47 6.36 -3.60
N ASP A 341 3.35 5.06 -3.75
CA ASP A 341 4.23 4.23 -4.55
C ASP A 341 3.56 3.69 -5.82
N ARG A 342 2.24 3.92 -5.93
CA ARG A 342 1.41 3.51 -7.09
C ARG A 342 0.35 4.56 -7.38
N SER A 343 -0.07 4.65 -8.64
CA SER A 343 -1.17 5.55 -9.00
C SER A 343 -2.56 5.05 -8.58
N HIS A 344 -2.67 3.83 -8.07
CA HIS A 344 -3.94 3.12 -7.87
C HIS A 344 -4.78 2.99 -9.15
N ASN A 345 -4.13 2.90 -10.30
CA ASN A 345 -4.68 2.61 -11.61
C ASN A 345 -3.62 1.85 -12.42
N ALA A 346 -3.81 0.54 -12.57
CA ALA A 346 -2.82 -0.30 -13.26
C ALA A 346 -2.54 0.17 -14.69
N PHE A 347 -3.52 0.69 -15.41
CA PHE A 347 -3.32 1.18 -16.79
C PHE A 347 -2.37 2.39 -16.79
N LEU A 348 -2.56 3.32 -15.86
CA LEU A 348 -1.66 4.44 -15.68
C LEU A 348 -0.27 3.98 -15.21
N ASP A 349 -0.21 3.02 -14.27
CA ASP A 349 1.05 2.44 -13.80
C ASP A 349 1.87 1.84 -14.96
N TYR A 350 1.23 1.07 -15.86
CA TYR A 350 1.91 0.50 -17.04
C TYR A 350 2.38 1.59 -18.01
N PHE A 351 1.59 2.66 -18.20
CA PHE A 351 2.00 3.79 -19.03
C PHE A 351 3.17 4.56 -18.43
N VAL A 352 3.12 4.87 -17.14
CA VAL A 352 4.19 5.62 -16.46
C VAL A 352 5.49 4.83 -16.41
N GLN A 353 5.40 3.54 -16.05
CA GLN A 353 6.59 2.70 -15.88
C GLN A 353 7.22 2.28 -17.22
N TYR A 354 6.39 1.91 -18.20
CA TYR A 354 6.85 1.24 -19.42
C TYR A 354 6.50 2.00 -20.71
N GLY A 355 5.99 3.21 -20.60
CA GLY A 355 5.58 4.03 -21.75
C GLY A 355 4.37 3.44 -22.48
N ILE A 356 4.10 4.00 -23.67
CA ILE A 356 2.95 3.60 -24.50
C ILE A 356 3.02 2.12 -24.93
N PHE A 357 4.22 1.58 -25.15
CA PHE A 357 4.38 0.17 -25.53
C PHE A 357 4.00 -0.76 -24.37
N GLY A 358 4.35 -0.41 -23.13
CA GLY A 358 3.91 -1.16 -21.95
C GLY A 358 2.39 -1.15 -21.79
N LEU A 359 1.76 0.01 -21.92
CA LEU A 359 0.30 0.12 -21.87
C LEU A 359 -0.37 -0.69 -23.00
N LEU A 360 0.09 -0.57 -24.24
CA LEU A 360 -0.48 -1.31 -25.37
C LEU A 360 -0.32 -2.82 -25.20
N LEU A 361 0.81 -3.29 -24.66
CA LEU A 361 1.02 -4.72 -24.40
C LEU A 361 0.18 -5.23 -23.22
N TYR A 362 -0.05 -4.40 -22.21
CA TYR A 362 -0.98 -4.73 -21.11
C TYR A 362 -2.42 -4.84 -21.63
N LEU A 363 -2.87 -3.90 -22.46
CA LEU A 363 -4.16 -3.98 -23.14
C LEU A 363 -4.23 -5.20 -24.07
N ALA A 364 -3.15 -5.52 -24.80
CA ALA A 364 -3.07 -6.70 -25.64
C ALA A 364 -3.15 -8.00 -24.81
N LEU A 365 -2.58 -8.05 -23.61
CA LEU A 365 -2.69 -9.19 -22.70
C LEU A 365 -4.16 -9.42 -22.28
N ILE A 366 -4.86 -8.36 -21.88
CA ILE A 366 -6.30 -8.41 -21.52
C ILE A 366 -7.13 -8.83 -22.74
N GLY A 367 -6.86 -8.23 -23.91
CA GLY A 367 -7.54 -8.55 -25.16
C GLY A 367 -7.29 -9.99 -25.63
N ALA A 368 -6.07 -10.48 -25.50
CA ALA A 368 -5.71 -11.86 -25.84
C ALA A 368 -6.37 -12.88 -24.90
N PHE A 369 -6.45 -12.58 -23.61
CA PHE A 369 -7.20 -13.41 -22.65
C PHE A 369 -8.68 -13.45 -23.07
N LEU A 370 -9.29 -12.29 -23.30
CA LEU A 370 -10.69 -12.19 -23.75
C LEU A 370 -10.92 -12.94 -25.06
N ALA A 371 -10.05 -12.77 -26.05
CA ALA A 371 -10.14 -13.47 -27.33
C ALA A 371 -10.07 -15.00 -27.16
N SER A 372 -9.18 -15.47 -26.26
CA SER A 372 -9.07 -16.91 -25.93
C SER A 372 -10.32 -17.42 -25.20
N ALA A 373 -10.86 -16.64 -24.28
CA ALA A 373 -12.11 -16.95 -23.60
C ALA A 373 -13.31 -17.00 -24.56
N LEU A 374 -13.40 -16.05 -25.50
CA LEU A 374 -14.46 -16.04 -26.53
C LEU A 374 -14.32 -17.22 -27.52
N ARG A 375 -13.11 -17.65 -27.86
CA ARG A 375 -12.92 -18.90 -28.64
C ARG A 375 -13.40 -20.12 -27.88
N LEU A 376 -13.12 -20.18 -26.56
CA LEU A 376 -13.61 -21.23 -25.69
C LEU A 376 -15.15 -21.19 -25.57
N TYR A 377 -15.73 -19.97 -25.55
CA TYR A 377 -17.19 -19.79 -25.55
C TYR A 377 -17.87 -20.50 -26.72
N CYS A 378 -17.32 -20.40 -27.93
CA CYS A 378 -17.87 -21.01 -29.14
C CYS A 378 -17.81 -22.55 -29.13
N GLN A 379 -17.06 -23.19 -28.22
CA GLN A 379 -16.93 -24.64 -28.10
C GLN A 379 -18.00 -25.27 -27.20
N TYR A 380 -18.78 -24.48 -26.47
CA TYR A 380 -19.80 -24.96 -25.53
C TYR A 380 -21.17 -24.33 -25.81
N PRO A 381 -22.25 -25.02 -25.42
CA PRO A 381 -23.61 -24.45 -25.56
C PRO A 381 -23.74 -23.10 -24.86
N PRO A 382 -24.54 -22.17 -25.43
CA PRO A 382 -24.86 -20.91 -24.79
C PRO A 382 -25.50 -21.10 -23.42
N GLY A 383 -25.09 -20.30 -22.42
CA GLY A 383 -25.67 -20.33 -21.08
C GLY A 383 -24.80 -19.61 -20.05
N LEU A 384 -25.37 -19.30 -18.87
CA LEU A 384 -24.69 -18.60 -17.78
C LEU A 384 -23.42 -19.32 -17.30
N MET A 385 -23.42 -20.64 -17.38
CA MET A 385 -22.30 -21.49 -16.96
C MET A 385 -21.38 -21.88 -18.15
N ASN A 386 -21.50 -21.19 -19.30
CA ASN A 386 -20.55 -21.38 -20.40
C ASN A 386 -19.14 -20.98 -19.95
N PRO A 387 -18.12 -21.84 -20.07
CA PRO A 387 -16.76 -21.57 -19.60
C PRO A 387 -16.17 -20.29 -20.17
N GLY A 388 -16.36 -20.07 -21.48
CA GLY A 388 -15.82 -18.89 -22.12
C GLY A 388 -16.52 -17.60 -21.66
N LEU A 389 -17.81 -17.64 -21.32
CA LEU A 389 -18.50 -16.51 -20.69
C LEU A 389 -17.92 -16.22 -19.31
N LEU A 390 -17.75 -17.24 -18.47
CA LEU A 390 -17.19 -17.07 -17.12
C LEU A 390 -15.78 -16.46 -17.17
N PHE A 391 -14.90 -16.94 -18.06
CA PHE A 391 -13.58 -16.35 -18.21
C PHE A 391 -13.58 -14.95 -18.86
N SER A 392 -14.56 -14.66 -19.72
CA SER A 392 -14.74 -13.30 -20.25
C SER A 392 -15.18 -12.32 -19.15
N LEU A 393 -16.08 -12.73 -18.27
CA LEU A 393 -16.49 -11.95 -17.10
C LEU A 393 -15.35 -11.82 -16.07
N LEU A 394 -14.53 -12.84 -15.90
CA LEU A 394 -13.35 -12.81 -15.05
C LEU A 394 -12.40 -11.70 -15.49
N ILE A 395 -11.99 -11.70 -16.77
CA ILE A 395 -11.01 -10.71 -17.25
C ILE A 395 -11.61 -9.30 -17.27
N LEU A 396 -12.90 -9.15 -17.51
CA LEU A 396 -13.59 -7.87 -17.39
C LEU A 396 -13.57 -7.37 -15.94
N THR A 397 -13.93 -8.23 -14.98
CA THR A 397 -13.88 -7.89 -13.54
C THR A 397 -12.46 -7.50 -13.11
N TYR A 398 -11.44 -8.24 -13.55
CA TYR A 398 -10.04 -7.93 -13.30
C TYR A 398 -9.66 -6.56 -13.88
N ALA A 399 -9.96 -6.31 -15.15
CA ALA A 399 -9.63 -5.03 -15.80
C ALA A 399 -10.34 -3.83 -15.15
N MET A 400 -11.63 -3.97 -14.84
CA MET A 400 -12.40 -2.90 -14.17
C MET A 400 -11.87 -2.61 -12.76
N GLN A 401 -11.52 -3.65 -12.01
CA GLN A 401 -10.93 -3.46 -10.69
C GLN A 401 -9.57 -2.78 -10.78
N ASN A 402 -8.72 -3.19 -11.72
CA ASN A 402 -7.39 -2.63 -11.93
C ASN A 402 -7.42 -1.17 -12.45
N PHE A 403 -8.58 -0.66 -12.84
CA PHE A 403 -8.76 0.77 -13.06
C PHE A 403 -8.75 1.58 -11.75
N PHE A 404 -9.02 0.94 -10.60
CA PHE A 404 -9.07 1.57 -9.27
C PHE A 404 -8.04 1.05 -8.28
N VAL A 405 -7.18 0.12 -8.72
CA VAL A 405 -6.12 -0.47 -7.91
C VAL A 405 -4.96 -0.89 -8.83
N PHE A 406 -3.86 -1.31 -8.29
CA PHE A 406 -2.73 -1.86 -9.05
C PHE A 406 -2.70 -3.40 -8.97
N ASP A 407 -1.94 -4.03 -9.88
CA ASP A 407 -1.76 -5.47 -9.88
C ASP A 407 -1.06 -5.97 -8.61
N THR A 408 -1.56 -7.09 -8.09
CA THR A 408 -0.86 -7.81 -7.02
C THR A 408 -0.25 -9.10 -7.58
N PRO A 409 0.92 -9.53 -7.11
CA PRO A 409 1.59 -10.72 -7.65
C PRO A 409 0.71 -11.98 -7.67
N HIS A 410 -0.16 -12.15 -6.67
CA HIS A 410 -1.06 -13.31 -6.58
C HIS A 410 -2.17 -13.28 -7.63
N SER A 411 -2.80 -12.14 -7.84
CA SER A 411 -3.84 -11.96 -8.86
C SER A 411 -3.24 -12.05 -10.26
N LEU A 412 -2.10 -11.41 -10.48
CA LEU A 412 -1.40 -11.41 -11.74
C LEU A 412 -0.92 -12.84 -12.12
N TRP A 413 -0.32 -13.59 -11.15
CA TRP A 413 0.06 -14.98 -11.38
C TRP A 413 -1.16 -15.83 -11.80
N LEU A 414 -2.30 -15.69 -11.11
CA LEU A 414 -3.50 -16.44 -11.44
C LEU A 414 -4.00 -16.11 -12.85
N VAL A 415 -4.03 -14.83 -13.24
CA VAL A 415 -4.42 -14.40 -14.59
C VAL A 415 -3.49 -14.98 -15.65
N TYR A 416 -2.17 -14.96 -15.42
CA TYR A 416 -1.18 -15.55 -16.35
C TYR A 416 -1.34 -17.07 -16.46
N ALA A 417 -1.53 -17.77 -15.35
CA ALA A 417 -1.77 -19.21 -15.33
C ALA A 417 -3.05 -19.57 -16.11
N LEU A 418 -4.15 -18.85 -15.89
CA LEU A 418 -5.40 -19.03 -16.61
C LEU A 418 -5.28 -18.66 -18.08
N PHE A 419 -4.50 -17.65 -18.43
CA PHE A 419 -4.25 -17.27 -19.82
C PHE A 419 -3.49 -18.38 -20.57
N ALA A 420 -2.42 -18.93 -19.98
CA ALA A 420 -1.74 -20.10 -20.54
C ALA A 420 -2.70 -21.27 -20.79
N LEU A 421 -3.57 -21.56 -19.82
CA LEU A 421 -4.55 -22.64 -19.93
C LEU A 421 -5.62 -22.35 -20.99
N LEU A 422 -6.10 -21.10 -21.13
CA LEU A 422 -7.05 -20.73 -22.17
C LEU A 422 -6.46 -20.86 -23.58
N ILE A 423 -5.17 -20.54 -23.77
CA ILE A 423 -4.48 -20.78 -25.04
C ILE A 423 -4.51 -22.27 -25.40
N VAL A 424 -4.28 -23.15 -24.41
CA VAL A 424 -4.31 -24.61 -24.61
C VAL A 424 -5.73 -25.08 -24.94
N LEU A 425 -6.74 -24.61 -24.21
CA LEU A 425 -8.12 -25.11 -24.33
C LEU A 425 -8.89 -24.54 -25.51
N SER A 426 -8.59 -23.33 -25.96
CA SER A 426 -9.33 -22.62 -27.01
C SER A 426 -8.94 -22.98 -28.44
N LYS A 427 -7.95 -23.85 -28.62
CA LYS A 427 -7.47 -24.32 -29.94
C LYS A 427 -7.51 -25.83 -30.00
N GLU A 428 -7.69 -26.37 -31.20
CA GLU A 428 -7.28 -27.75 -31.48
C GLU A 428 -5.79 -27.82 -31.09
N ASP A 429 -5.55 -28.39 -29.93
CA ASP A 429 -4.20 -28.48 -29.37
C ASP A 429 -3.33 -29.21 -30.39
N PRO A 430 -2.25 -28.62 -30.89
CA PRO A 430 -1.27 -29.40 -31.59
C PRO A 430 -0.72 -30.40 -30.55
N SER A 431 -1.31 -31.58 -30.51
CA SER A 431 -0.93 -32.68 -29.60
C SER A 431 0.49 -33.19 -29.82
N GLU A 432 1.24 -32.54 -30.69
CA GLU A 432 2.63 -32.84 -30.98
C GLU A 432 3.53 -32.31 -29.86
N SER A 433 3.78 -33.15 -28.88
CA SER A 433 4.90 -33.01 -27.98
C SER A 433 6.15 -33.64 -28.59
N PHE A 434 7.25 -32.90 -28.58
CA PHE A 434 8.54 -33.44 -29.04
C PHE A 434 9.64 -33.18 -28.02
N PRO A 435 10.60 -34.12 -27.89
CA PRO A 435 11.72 -33.96 -26.97
C PRO A 435 12.81 -33.06 -27.61
N LEU A 436 13.53 -32.34 -26.77
CA LEU A 436 14.82 -31.78 -27.14
C LEU A 436 15.87 -32.92 -27.25
N LYS A 437 16.98 -32.63 -27.94
CA LYS A 437 18.11 -33.55 -27.98
C LYS A 437 18.59 -33.87 -26.56
N ARG A 438 18.53 -35.14 -26.19
CA ARG A 438 18.96 -35.59 -24.86
C ARG A 438 20.41 -35.22 -24.61
N GLN A 439 20.68 -34.55 -23.50
CA GLN A 439 22.02 -34.21 -23.02
C GLN A 439 22.49 -35.23 -21.99
N PRO A 440 23.80 -35.35 -21.75
CA PRO A 440 24.33 -36.12 -20.65
C PRO A 440 23.73 -35.64 -19.30
N VAL A 441 23.49 -36.57 -18.38
CA VAL A 441 22.88 -36.28 -17.07
C VAL A 441 23.69 -35.22 -16.30
N PHE A 442 25.02 -35.27 -16.44
CA PHE A 442 25.90 -34.24 -15.82
C PHE A 442 25.55 -32.82 -16.32
N VAL A 443 25.36 -32.61 -17.62
CA VAL A 443 25.00 -31.30 -18.21
C VAL A 443 23.65 -30.84 -17.68
N SER A 444 22.64 -31.73 -17.73
CA SER A 444 21.29 -31.41 -17.25
C SER A 444 21.29 -31.04 -15.77
N SER A 445 22.01 -31.81 -14.93
CA SER A 445 22.14 -31.57 -13.51
C SER A 445 22.92 -30.29 -13.19
N SER A 446 24.01 -30.02 -13.90
CA SER A 446 24.83 -28.82 -13.68
C SER A 446 24.03 -27.53 -14.01
N MET A 447 23.33 -27.51 -15.14
CA MET A 447 22.50 -26.35 -15.51
C MET A 447 21.37 -26.14 -14.49
N SER A 448 20.72 -27.18 -14.04
CA SER A 448 19.68 -27.09 -13.00
C SER A 448 20.24 -26.60 -11.67
N SER A 449 21.43 -27.08 -11.28
CA SER A 449 22.10 -26.63 -10.06
C SER A 449 22.50 -25.14 -10.12
N ILE A 450 22.94 -24.65 -11.27
CA ILE A 450 23.26 -23.21 -11.46
C ILE A 450 21.98 -22.38 -11.26
N ILE A 451 20.85 -22.82 -11.80
CA ILE A 451 19.57 -22.11 -11.58
C ILE A 451 19.19 -22.11 -10.10
N LEU A 452 19.37 -23.23 -9.40
CA LEU A 452 19.08 -23.33 -7.97
C LEU A 452 19.97 -22.44 -7.09
N LEU A 453 21.19 -22.10 -7.52
CA LEU A 453 22.03 -21.11 -6.81
C LEU A 453 21.36 -19.73 -6.69
N ALA A 454 20.49 -19.39 -7.62
CA ALA A 454 19.72 -18.13 -7.53
C ALA A 454 18.81 -18.07 -6.30
N LEU A 455 18.44 -19.20 -5.69
CA LEU A 455 17.68 -19.24 -4.44
C LEU A 455 18.40 -18.50 -3.29
N ILE A 456 19.72 -18.51 -3.29
CA ILE A 456 20.48 -17.90 -2.20
C ILE A 456 20.22 -16.39 -2.13
N PRO A 457 20.54 -15.59 -3.19
CA PRO A 457 20.36 -14.14 -3.13
C PRO A 457 18.88 -13.68 -3.24
N THR A 458 18.00 -14.51 -3.81
CA THR A 458 16.61 -14.07 -4.04
C THR A 458 15.65 -14.51 -2.94
N VAL A 459 15.90 -15.61 -2.25
CA VAL A 459 14.99 -16.17 -1.26
C VAL A 459 15.63 -16.29 0.12
N VAL A 460 16.76 -17.00 0.21
CA VAL A 460 17.37 -17.37 1.51
C VAL A 460 17.87 -16.15 2.25
N LEU A 461 18.68 -15.32 1.60
CA LEU A 461 19.25 -14.13 2.24
C LEU A 461 18.17 -13.07 2.55
N PRO A 462 17.23 -12.71 1.63
CA PRO A 462 16.17 -11.75 1.97
C PRO A 462 15.22 -12.24 3.06
N LEU A 463 14.87 -13.53 3.08
CA LEU A 463 14.06 -14.10 4.16
C LEU A 463 14.80 -14.03 5.50
N TYR A 464 16.10 -14.35 5.52
CA TYR A 464 16.90 -14.25 6.72
C TYR A 464 17.08 -12.79 7.17
N ALA A 465 17.24 -11.85 6.23
CA ALA A 465 17.21 -10.41 6.52
C ALA A 465 15.88 -10.00 7.17
N ASN A 466 14.73 -10.47 6.66
CA ASN A 466 13.42 -10.18 7.26
C ASN A 466 13.30 -10.71 8.70
N ILE A 467 13.82 -11.90 8.97
CA ILE A 467 13.85 -12.48 10.34
C ILE A 467 14.72 -11.63 11.27
N LEU A 468 15.89 -11.18 10.82
CA LEU A 468 16.78 -10.33 11.62
C LEU A 468 16.16 -8.95 11.87
N LEU A 469 15.55 -8.34 10.84
CA LEU A 469 14.80 -7.09 10.96
C LEU A 469 13.71 -7.21 12.03
N THR A 470 12.94 -8.31 11.98
CA THR A 470 11.87 -8.57 12.94
C THR A 470 12.40 -8.71 14.36
N LYS A 471 13.49 -9.44 14.54
CA LYS A 471 14.11 -9.58 15.87
C LYS A 471 14.59 -8.25 16.43
N GLY A 472 15.23 -7.44 15.60
CA GLY A 472 15.65 -6.09 15.99
C GLY A 472 14.42 -5.23 16.35
N TYR A 473 13.38 -5.24 15.52
CA TYR A 473 12.14 -4.50 15.78
C TYR A 473 11.44 -4.90 17.08
N LEU A 474 11.39 -6.18 17.43
CA LEU A 474 10.79 -6.64 18.68
C LEU A 474 11.64 -6.32 19.92
N LEU A 475 12.97 -6.21 19.76
CA LEU A 475 13.89 -5.94 20.86
C LEU A 475 14.09 -4.45 21.15
N HIS A 476 13.82 -3.55 20.19
CA HIS A 476 14.18 -2.14 20.34
C HIS A 476 13.50 -1.44 21.54
N VAL A 477 12.32 -1.91 21.95
CA VAL A 477 11.59 -1.40 23.13
C VAL A 477 12.20 -1.89 24.45
N ILE A 478 12.99 -2.98 24.41
CA ILE A 478 13.53 -3.66 25.59
C ILE A 478 15.03 -3.39 25.72
N ASP A 479 15.78 -3.52 24.63
CA ASP A 479 17.24 -3.39 24.55
C ASP A 479 17.67 -2.89 23.17
N VAL A 480 17.88 -1.58 23.07
CA VAL A 480 18.27 -0.90 21.82
C VAL A 480 19.62 -1.43 21.28
N LYS A 481 20.57 -1.71 22.16
CA LYS A 481 21.90 -2.18 21.73
C LYS A 481 21.84 -3.59 21.15
N ALA A 482 21.06 -4.47 21.76
CA ALA A 482 20.81 -5.80 21.22
C ALA A 482 20.03 -5.71 19.89
N ALA A 483 19.04 -4.81 19.76
CA ALA A 483 18.32 -4.57 18.51
C ALA A 483 19.28 -4.16 17.39
N ASN A 484 20.17 -3.20 17.64
CA ASN A 484 21.14 -2.72 16.65
C ASN A 484 22.06 -3.85 16.13
N VAL A 485 22.45 -4.80 16.98
CA VAL A 485 23.24 -5.98 16.56
C VAL A 485 22.50 -6.83 15.54
N TYR A 486 21.18 -7.04 15.72
CA TYR A 486 20.39 -7.79 14.73
C TYR A 486 20.23 -7.01 13.41
N PHE A 487 20.05 -5.70 13.47
CA PHE A 487 19.97 -4.86 12.29
C PHE A 487 21.27 -4.83 11.51
N GLU A 488 22.40 -4.65 12.16
CA GLU A 488 23.72 -4.68 11.51
C GLU A 488 23.99 -6.02 10.81
N ARG A 489 23.68 -7.13 11.49
CA ARG A 489 23.77 -8.47 10.88
C ARG A 489 22.88 -8.59 9.65
N GLY A 490 21.67 -8.02 9.67
CA GLY A 490 20.77 -8.04 8.54
C GLY A 490 21.29 -7.22 7.35
N LEU A 491 21.84 -6.04 7.60
CA LEU A 491 22.45 -5.19 6.59
C LEU A 491 23.69 -5.82 5.94
N THR A 492 24.55 -6.52 6.73
CA THR A 492 25.74 -7.19 6.20
C THR A 492 25.43 -8.34 5.23
N LEU A 493 24.17 -8.80 5.14
CA LEU A 493 23.76 -9.79 4.15
C LEU A 493 23.72 -9.21 2.72
N GLY A 494 23.77 -7.88 2.55
CA GLY A 494 23.79 -7.21 1.25
C GLY A 494 22.56 -7.48 0.38
N THR A 495 21.37 -7.53 0.99
CA THR A 495 20.11 -7.75 0.29
C THR A 495 19.48 -6.42 -0.12
N PHE A 496 18.35 -6.48 -0.84
CA PHE A 496 17.57 -5.27 -1.20
C PHE A 496 16.73 -4.70 -0.03
N ALA A 497 16.98 -5.15 1.20
CA ALA A 497 16.31 -4.69 2.42
C ALA A 497 16.88 -3.36 2.97
N ASP A 498 17.92 -2.80 2.39
CA ASP A 498 18.65 -1.64 2.93
C ASP A 498 17.75 -0.45 3.24
N LEU A 499 16.89 -0.06 2.28
CA LEU A 499 15.93 1.04 2.48
C LEU A 499 14.98 0.75 3.64
N GLU A 500 14.49 -0.48 3.72
CA GLU A 500 13.59 -0.89 4.79
C GLU A 500 14.26 -0.84 6.17
N TYR A 501 15.49 -1.31 6.27
CA TYR A 501 16.28 -1.16 7.51
C TYR A 501 16.42 0.31 7.92
N GLY A 502 16.64 1.21 6.96
CA GLY A 502 16.67 2.65 7.21
C GLY A 502 15.34 3.21 7.69
N TYR A 503 14.23 2.81 7.07
CA TYR A 503 12.90 3.26 7.46
C TYR A 503 12.49 2.74 8.83
N GLN A 504 12.81 1.50 9.15
CA GLN A 504 12.55 0.93 10.49
C GLN A 504 13.44 1.56 11.55
N ALA A 505 14.72 1.82 11.25
CA ALA A 505 15.61 2.55 12.15
C ALA A 505 15.10 3.97 12.44
N TYR A 506 14.61 4.67 11.40
CA TYR A 506 13.93 5.96 11.57
C TYR A 506 12.70 5.86 12.47
N SER A 507 11.80 4.92 12.17
CA SER A 507 10.57 4.74 12.95
C SER A 507 10.86 4.46 14.42
N MET A 508 11.84 3.62 14.72
CA MET A 508 12.25 3.32 16.10
C MET A 508 12.83 4.54 16.82
N TYR A 509 13.56 5.41 16.11
CA TYR A 509 14.10 6.62 16.72
C TYR A 509 13.02 7.70 16.89
N ALA A 510 12.13 7.86 15.90
CA ALA A 510 11.13 8.94 15.82
C ALA A 510 9.78 8.60 16.46
N ASP A 511 9.47 7.30 16.65
CA ASP A 511 8.20 6.84 17.21
C ASP A 511 8.03 7.29 18.68
N HIS A 512 6.79 7.45 19.13
CA HIS A 512 6.45 7.80 20.52
C HIS A 512 7.10 6.88 21.55
N GLN A 513 7.36 5.62 21.20
CA GLN A 513 8.10 4.68 22.06
C GLN A 513 9.59 5.03 22.17
N ALA A 514 10.21 5.56 21.11
CA ALA A 514 11.59 6.02 21.12
C ALA A 514 11.76 7.34 21.89
N VAL A 515 10.75 8.19 21.96
CA VAL A 515 10.75 9.41 22.81
C VAL A 515 10.87 9.06 24.29
N GLN A 516 10.48 7.84 24.68
CA GLN A 516 10.68 7.34 26.06
C GLN A 516 12.09 6.82 26.33
N LEU A 517 12.95 6.72 25.32
CA LEU A 517 14.36 6.37 25.51
C LEU A 517 15.12 7.54 26.11
N PHE A 518 15.90 7.27 27.15
CA PHE A 518 16.71 8.26 27.84
C PHE A 518 18.20 7.89 27.82
N GLY A 519 19.06 8.92 27.89
CA GLY A 519 20.49 8.74 28.05
C GLY A 519 21.14 7.94 26.91
N THR A 520 21.94 6.94 27.28
CA THR A 520 22.74 6.14 26.35
C THR A 520 21.95 5.35 25.32
N ASP A 521 20.70 5.00 25.59
CA ASP A 521 19.86 4.23 24.67
C ASP A 521 19.31 5.12 23.57
N ARG A 522 18.95 6.37 23.89
CA ARG A 522 18.58 7.38 22.90
C ARG A 522 19.74 7.70 21.95
N ILE A 523 20.93 7.86 22.50
CA ILE A 523 22.15 8.10 21.70
C ILE A 523 22.42 6.90 20.79
N ALA A 524 22.33 5.67 21.30
CA ALA A 524 22.55 4.46 20.51
C ALA A 524 21.52 4.31 19.37
N ALA A 525 20.24 4.63 19.60
CA ALA A 525 19.21 4.64 18.57
C ALA A 525 19.47 5.71 17.50
N TYR A 526 19.84 6.92 17.93
CA TYR A 526 20.21 8.03 17.06
C TYR A 526 21.40 7.67 16.16
N GLU A 527 22.49 7.20 16.73
CA GLU A 527 23.72 6.88 15.99
C GLU A 527 23.48 5.78 14.96
N TYR A 528 22.69 4.77 15.33
CA TYR A 528 22.30 3.72 14.41
C TYR A 528 21.47 4.27 13.26
N ALA A 529 20.37 4.99 13.55
CA ALA A 529 19.49 5.56 12.53
C ALA A 529 20.27 6.51 11.59
N ARG A 530 21.09 7.40 12.15
CA ARG A 530 21.95 8.31 11.39
C ARG A 530 22.92 7.53 10.47
N SER A 531 23.56 6.48 10.97
CA SER A 531 24.53 5.68 10.20
C SER A 531 23.87 5.02 8.99
N VAL A 532 22.77 4.30 9.22
CA VAL A 532 22.05 3.55 8.16
C VAL A 532 21.43 4.51 7.14
N LEU A 533 20.74 5.56 7.60
CA LEU A 533 20.14 6.54 6.71
C LEU A 533 21.18 7.33 5.91
N THR A 534 22.37 7.62 6.50
CA THR A 534 23.48 8.26 5.76
C THR A 534 24.03 7.33 4.67
N ALA A 535 24.15 6.03 4.94
CA ALA A 535 24.55 5.06 3.93
C ALA A 535 23.51 4.97 2.79
N ASN A 536 22.23 4.91 3.13
CA ASN A 536 21.14 4.90 2.17
C ASN A 536 21.04 6.20 1.35
N PHE A 537 21.23 7.36 1.98
CA PHE A 537 21.27 8.67 1.32
C PHE A 537 22.35 8.77 0.24
N LYS A 538 23.49 8.12 0.45
CA LYS A 538 24.57 8.03 -0.53
C LYS A 538 24.26 7.01 -1.62
N LYS A 539 23.69 5.86 -1.26
CA LYS A 539 23.41 4.74 -2.17
C LYS A 539 22.19 4.98 -3.07
N TYR A 540 21.16 5.65 -2.54
CA TYR A 540 19.87 5.91 -3.22
C TYR A 540 19.62 7.42 -3.38
N PRO A 541 20.32 8.08 -4.32
CA PRO A 541 20.34 9.53 -4.40
C PRO A 541 18.98 10.15 -4.79
N TYR A 542 18.05 9.35 -5.31
CA TYR A 542 16.70 9.80 -5.75
C TYR A 542 15.60 9.47 -4.74
N ASP A 543 15.92 9.02 -3.55
CA ASP A 543 14.94 8.68 -2.53
C ASP A 543 14.70 9.86 -1.57
N ALA A 544 13.62 10.63 -1.84
CA ALA A 544 13.21 11.78 -1.03
C ALA A 544 12.86 11.36 0.41
N ARG A 545 12.33 10.17 0.59
CA ARG A 545 11.93 9.65 1.90
C ARG A 545 13.15 9.45 2.80
N THR A 546 14.21 8.83 2.30
CA THR A 546 15.48 8.70 3.03
C THR A 546 16.08 10.05 3.39
N ALA A 547 16.08 11.01 2.45
CA ALA A 547 16.58 12.36 2.72
C ALA A 547 15.77 13.08 3.81
N THR A 548 14.42 12.99 3.75
CA THR A 548 13.52 13.58 4.75
C THR A 548 13.73 12.93 6.13
N TYR A 549 13.83 11.60 6.18
CA TYR A 549 14.03 10.87 7.44
C TYR A 549 15.40 11.12 8.06
N LEU A 550 16.45 11.18 7.24
CA LEU A 550 17.78 11.55 7.73
C LEU A 550 17.79 12.98 8.25
N GLY A 551 17.17 13.92 7.54
CA GLY A 551 17.03 15.30 8.00
C GLY A 551 16.35 15.38 9.36
N HIS A 552 15.25 14.62 9.56
CA HIS A 552 14.54 14.61 10.84
C HIS A 552 15.39 13.99 11.98
N VAL A 553 16.15 12.93 11.69
CA VAL A 553 17.09 12.36 12.68
C VAL A 553 18.16 13.38 13.09
N LEU A 554 18.72 14.14 12.12
CA LEU A 554 19.71 15.19 12.40
C LEU A 554 19.10 16.36 13.17
N ASP A 555 17.91 16.82 12.78
CA ASP A 555 17.19 17.93 13.42
C ASP A 555 16.82 17.65 14.88
N THR A 556 16.52 16.38 15.21
CA THR A 556 16.09 15.93 16.54
C THR A 556 17.21 15.23 17.33
N ALA A 557 18.46 15.48 16.99
CA ALA A 557 19.60 14.87 17.66
C ALA A 557 19.58 15.08 19.19
N PRO A 558 20.03 14.10 19.98
CA PRO A 558 20.19 14.27 21.41
C PRO A 558 21.11 15.47 21.73
N PRO A 559 20.85 16.23 22.81
CA PRO A 559 21.63 17.42 23.15
C PRO A 559 23.13 17.18 23.34
N GLU A 560 23.50 15.93 23.66
CA GLU A 560 24.87 15.50 23.90
C GLU A 560 25.65 15.26 22.59
N VAL A 561 24.96 15.24 21.44
CA VAL A 561 25.56 14.92 20.15
C VAL A 561 25.65 16.17 19.28
N ALA A 562 26.86 16.48 18.83
CA ALA A 562 27.07 17.57 17.87
C ALA A 562 26.60 17.16 16.47
N VAL A 563 25.80 18.01 15.84
CA VAL A 563 25.33 17.86 14.46
C VAL A 563 26.15 18.76 13.54
N ASP A 564 26.56 18.24 12.39
CA ASP A 564 27.14 19.04 11.31
C ASP A 564 26.03 19.74 10.53
N ASP A 565 25.83 21.03 10.80
CA ASP A 565 24.81 21.85 10.15
C ASP A 565 24.97 21.90 8.62
N ALA A 566 26.20 21.85 8.09
CA ALA A 566 26.43 21.86 6.65
C ALA A 566 25.95 20.56 5.99
N PHE A 567 26.19 19.44 6.66
CA PHE A 567 25.69 18.14 6.21
C PHE A 567 24.16 18.08 6.30
N GLU A 568 23.58 18.57 7.41
CA GLU A 568 22.12 18.66 7.57
C GLU A 568 21.49 19.51 6.47
N GLN A 569 22.05 20.70 6.18
CA GLN A 569 21.59 21.54 5.06
C GLN A 569 21.68 20.82 3.70
N GLN A 570 22.76 20.09 3.45
CA GLN A 570 22.90 19.29 2.22
C GLN A 570 21.81 18.25 2.09
N VAL A 571 21.50 17.53 3.17
CA VAL A 571 20.46 16.49 3.20
C VAL A 571 19.09 17.11 2.96
N LEU A 572 18.77 18.20 3.65
CA LEU A 572 17.48 18.89 3.54
C LEU A 572 17.29 19.57 2.18
N SER A 573 18.35 20.17 1.62
CA SER A 573 18.31 20.73 0.26
C SER A 573 17.94 19.65 -0.76
N ARG A 574 18.52 18.43 -0.65
CA ARG A 574 18.17 17.33 -1.51
C ARG A 574 16.71 16.87 -1.31
N ALA A 575 16.23 16.83 -0.06
CA ALA A 575 14.82 16.50 0.22
C ALA A 575 13.87 17.51 -0.44
N ILE A 576 14.20 18.81 -0.38
CA ILE A 576 13.43 19.90 -1.03
C ILE A 576 13.51 19.80 -2.56
N ASP A 577 14.67 19.48 -3.14
CA ASP A 577 14.83 19.33 -4.59
C ASP A 577 13.96 18.22 -5.16
N PHE A 578 13.83 17.11 -4.43
CA PHE A 578 13.02 15.96 -4.87
C PHE A 578 11.54 16.06 -4.49
N SER A 579 11.20 16.78 -3.43
CA SER A 579 9.82 16.98 -2.99
C SER A 579 9.60 18.43 -2.56
N PRO A 580 9.46 19.38 -3.52
CA PRO A 580 9.54 20.82 -3.27
C PRO A 580 8.45 21.37 -2.36
N LEU A 581 7.30 20.73 -2.27
CA LEU A 581 6.17 21.16 -1.46
C LEU A 581 6.04 20.38 -0.14
N ARG A 582 6.95 19.44 0.14
CA ARG A 582 6.93 18.67 1.39
C ARG A 582 7.40 19.51 2.57
N ALA A 583 6.48 19.87 3.45
CA ALA A 583 6.67 20.81 4.53
C ALA A 583 7.83 20.46 5.47
N GLN A 584 7.99 19.17 5.82
CA GLN A 584 8.97 18.72 6.81
C GLN A 584 10.38 19.24 6.55
N ALA A 585 10.86 19.15 5.31
CA ALA A 585 12.22 19.57 4.97
C ALA A 585 12.42 21.10 5.12
N TRP A 586 11.40 21.89 4.81
CA TRP A 586 11.44 23.35 4.97
C TRP A 586 11.47 23.76 6.45
N TYR A 587 10.66 23.10 7.30
CA TYR A 587 10.67 23.38 8.74
C TYR A 587 12.00 23.00 9.38
N MET A 588 12.54 21.83 9.05
CA MET A 588 13.85 21.42 9.56
C MET A 588 14.97 22.35 9.07
N MET A 589 14.91 22.82 7.82
CA MET A 589 15.86 23.81 7.31
C MET A 589 15.80 25.11 8.10
N ALA A 590 14.60 25.59 8.44
CA ALA A 590 14.43 26.76 9.29
C ALA A 590 14.92 26.50 10.73
N ASN A 591 14.72 25.30 11.25
CA ASN A 591 15.14 24.91 12.61
C ASN A 591 16.67 24.99 12.80
N ILE A 592 17.48 24.77 11.77
CA ILE A 592 18.93 24.95 11.86
C ILE A 592 19.26 26.38 12.35
N SER A 593 18.66 27.40 11.75
CA SER A 593 18.87 28.81 12.15
C SER A 593 18.21 29.11 13.50
N LEU A 594 17.03 28.51 13.80
CA LEU A 594 16.39 28.69 15.11
C LEU A 594 17.21 28.11 16.25
N ARG A 595 17.82 26.92 16.09
CA ARG A 595 18.73 26.34 17.08
C ARG A 595 19.95 27.23 17.32
N LYS A 596 20.51 27.84 16.26
CA LYS A 596 21.61 28.86 16.40
C LYS A 596 21.17 30.06 17.16
N ALA A 597 19.96 30.59 16.89
CA ALA A 597 19.39 31.70 17.62
C ALA A 597 19.19 31.40 19.09
N ASP A 598 18.69 30.21 19.42
CA ASP A 598 18.40 29.81 20.81
C ASP A 598 19.67 29.45 21.60
N ALA A 599 20.78 29.13 20.94
CA ALA A 599 22.10 28.97 21.58
C ALA A 599 22.77 30.31 21.99
N LEU A 600 22.31 31.46 21.46
CA LEU A 600 22.83 32.75 21.77
C LEU A 600 22.07 33.43 22.93
N PRO A 601 22.76 34.32 23.74
CA PRO A 601 22.09 35.14 24.76
C PRO A 601 20.94 35.96 24.17
N GLN A 602 19.94 36.31 25.00
CA GLN A 602 18.76 37.03 24.53
C GLN A 602 19.07 38.38 23.87
N ASN A 603 20.14 39.05 24.28
CA ASN A 603 20.54 40.36 23.80
C ASN A 603 21.64 40.31 22.72
N ASP A 604 21.95 39.16 22.15
CA ASP A 604 22.97 39.03 21.11
C ASP A 604 22.38 39.42 19.74
N GLU A 605 23.06 40.33 19.02
CA GLU A 605 22.64 40.76 17.68
C GLU A 605 22.61 39.62 16.65
N GLY A 606 23.43 38.59 16.82
CA GLY A 606 23.45 37.40 15.99
C GLY A 606 22.14 36.63 16.04
N ARG A 607 21.43 36.71 17.17
CA ARG A 607 20.14 36.05 17.37
C ARG A 607 19.06 36.55 16.39
N GLU A 608 18.97 37.86 16.22
CA GLU A 608 18.04 38.45 15.27
C GLU A 608 18.34 38.03 13.83
N ARG A 609 19.62 37.98 13.46
CA ARG A 609 20.05 37.52 12.16
C ARG A 609 19.57 36.07 11.89
N TYR A 610 19.74 35.16 12.82
CA TYR A 610 19.30 33.78 12.66
C TYR A 610 17.77 33.63 12.61
N PHE A 611 17.03 34.42 13.38
CA PHE A 611 15.56 34.46 13.22
C PHE A 611 15.15 34.96 11.83
N ARG A 612 15.83 35.97 11.27
CA ARG A 612 15.56 36.44 9.91
C ARG A 612 15.90 35.40 8.84
N GLU A 613 16.96 34.62 9.03
CA GLU A 613 17.30 33.51 8.14
C GLU A 613 16.18 32.42 8.16
N ALA A 614 15.72 32.00 9.33
CA ALA A 614 14.62 31.07 9.47
C ALA A 614 13.30 31.58 8.83
N ILE A 615 13.00 32.85 9.06
CA ILE A 615 11.84 33.52 8.41
C ILE A 615 11.97 33.49 6.90
N GLY A 616 13.13 33.79 6.33
CA GLY A 616 13.36 33.76 4.88
C GLY A 616 13.10 32.37 4.26
N VAL A 617 13.50 31.31 4.96
CA VAL A 617 13.20 29.92 4.55
C VAL A 617 11.70 29.65 4.54
N LEU A 618 10.99 30.04 5.61
CA LEU A 618 9.54 29.78 5.72
C LEU A 618 8.72 30.69 4.79
N GLU A 619 9.17 31.93 4.51
CA GLU A 619 8.54 32.81 3.51
C GLU A 619 8.66 32.19 2.11
N ALA A 620 9.84 31.67 1.75
CA ALA A 620 10.03 30.96 0.48
C ALA A 620 9.10 29.74 0.36
N TYR A 621 8.89 29.01 1.46
CA TYR A 621 7.94 27.90 1.47
C TYR A 621 6.48 28.40 1.36
N ALA A 622 6.08 29.41 2.13
CA ALA A 622 4.73 29.96 2.09
C ALA A 622 4.34 30.55 0.70
N GLN A 623 5.34 31.02 -0.07
CA GLN A 623 5.14 31.46 -1.46
C GLN A 623 4.95 30.27 -2.42
N LYS A 624 5.67 29.16 -2.21
CA LYS A 624 5.53 27.93 -3.01
C LYS A 624 4.21 27.22 -2.73
N GLU A 625 3.77 27.24 -1.47
CA GLU A 625 2.56 26.58 -1.00
C GLU A 625 1.59 27.64 -0.37
N PRO A 626 0.82 28.31 -1.22
CA PRO A 626 -0.04 29.42 -0.79
C PRO A 626 -1.30 28.99 -0.03
N MET A 627 -1.66 27.72 -0.07
CA MET A 627 -2.93 27.23 0.49
C MET A 627 -2.82 26.69 1.91
N LEU A 628 -1.61 26.57 2.47
CA LEU A 628 -1.42 26.06 3.83
C LEU A 628 -1.43 27.18 4.88
N PRO A 629 -2.22 27.04 5.96
CA PRO A 629 -2.20 27.98 7.09
C PRO A 629 -0.94 27.84 7.97
N VAL A 630 -0.36 26.63 8.08
CA VAL A 630 0.74 26.29 9.00
C VAL A 630 1.96 27.21 8.86
N PRO A 631 2.57 27.39 7.67
CA PRO A 631 3.76 28.24 7.54
C PRO A 631 3.46 29.69 7.89
N ARG A 632 2.25 30.16 7.61
CA ARG A 632 1.82 31.54 7.91
C ARG A 632 1.68 31.79 9.40
N TYR A 633 1.05 30.87 10.14
CA TYR A 633 1.00 30.99 11.61
C TYR A 633 2.39 30.89 12.24
N THR A 634 3.26 30.02 11.71
CA THR A 634 4.64 29.94 12.18
C THR A 634 5.39 31.26 11.94
N LEU A 635 5.22 31.85 10.75
CA LEU A 635 5.78 33.19 10.44
C LEU A 635 5.21 34.28 11.36
N ALA A 636 3.90 34.26 11.62
CA ALA A 636 3.27 35.20 12.55
C ALA A 636 3.91 35.15 13.95
N ALA A 637 4.12 33.94 14.48
CA ALA A 637 4.77 33.74 15.77
C ALA A 637 6.24 34.19 15.78
N LEU A 638 7.00 33.94 14.70
CA LEU A 638 8.40 34.35 14.59
C LEU A 638 8.54 35.87 14.45
N TYR A 639 7.71 36.53 13.62
CA TYR A 639 7.70 37.98 13.48
C TYR A 639 7.30 38.69 14.78
N TYR A 640 6.35 38.11 15.52
CA TYR A 640 5.99 38.62 16.85
C TYR A 640 7.17 38.51 17.83
N LYS A 641 7.89 37.40 17.84
CA LYS A 641 9.10 37.18 18.66
C LYS A 641 10.21 38.20 18.33
N LEU A 642 10.28 38.69 17.09
CA LEU A 642 11.17 39.76 16.66
C LEU A 642 10.65 41.19 16.96
N GLY A 643 9.50 41.32 17.60
CA GLY A 643 8.87 42.62 17.88
C GLY A 643 8.19 43.29 16.67
N ASN A 644 8.08 42.59 15.53
CA ASN A 644 7.41 43.11 14.34
C ASN A 644 5.92 42.73 14.32
N ALA A 645 5.12 43.39 15.14
CA ALA A 645 3.69 43.14 15.28
C ALA A 645 2.91 43.34 13.96
N VAL A 646 3.36 44.23 13.09
CA VAL A 646 2.68 44.51 11.81
C VAL A 646 2.78 43.28 10.88
N MET A 647 3.98 42.74 10.70
CA MET A 647 4.17 41.54 9.87
C MET A 647 3.56 40.28 10.52
N ALA A 648 3.63 40.17 11.85
CA ALA A 648 3.00 39.10 12.58
C ALA A 648 1.48 39.07 12.32
N LYS A 649 0.82 40.22 12.47
CA LYS A 649 -0.63 40.30 12.18
C LYS A 649 -0.94 40.01 10.72
N LYS A 650 -0.16 40.54 9.77
CA LYS A 650 -0.35 40.27 8.33
C LYS A 650 -0.38 38.78 8.04
N TRP A 651 0.62 38.01 8.51
CA TRP A 651 0.70 36.59 8.28
C TRP A 651 -0.42 35.79 8.97
N ALA A 652 -0.86 36.20 10.15
CA ALA A 652 -1.99 35.59 10.85
C ALA A 652 -3.32 35.86 10.12
N ASP A 653 -3.54 37.09 9.64
CA ASP A 653 -4.72 37.50 8.86
C ASP A 653 -4.79 36.71 7.51
N GLU A 654 -3.65 36.42 6.88
CA GLU A 654 -3.57 35.56 5.69
C GLU A 654 -3.81 34.08 6.01
N ALA A 655 -3.39 33.61 7.20
CA ALA A 655 -3.58 32.23 7.62
C ALA A 655 -5.03 31.88 8.01
N TYR A 656 -5.71 32.81 8.66
CA TYR A 656 -7.02 32.56 9.26
C TYR A 656 -8.10 32.08 8.28
N PRO A 657 -8.28 32.67 7.07
CA PRO A 657 -9.25 32.19 6.10
C PRO A 657 -8.88 30.83 5.47
N LEU A 658 -7.61 30.43 5.52
CA LEU A 658 -7.15 29.13 5.03
C LEU A 658 -7.46 27.99 6.01
N TYR A 659 -7.72 28.29 7.28
CA TYR A 659 -8.10 27.32 8.29
C TYR A 659 -9.60 27.01 8.19
N THR A 660 -9.99 26.18 7.22
CA THR A 660 -11.39 25.86 6.91
C THR A 660 -11.91 24.63 7.62
N THR A 661 -11.03 23.71 8.00
CA THR A 661 -11.32 22.47 8.76
C THR A 661 -10.31 22.36 9.89
N PRO A 662 -10.64 21.69 11.00
CA PRO A 662 -9.67 21.43 12.05
C PRO A 662 -8.41 20.77 11.48
N ASP A 663 -7.27 21.45 11.66
CA ASP A 663 -5.95 21.01 11.23
C ASP A 663 -4.99 21.12 12.44
N MET A 664 -4.69 19.99 13.06
CA MET A 664 -3.88 19.93 14.27
C MET A 664 -2.46 20.44 14.06
N VAL A 665 -1.94 20.30 12.83
CA VAL A 665 -0.61 20.81 12.50
C VAL A 665 -0.60 22.35 12.48
N ALA A 666 -1.68 22.97 12.00
CA ALA A 666 -1.84 24.42 11.98
C ALA A 666 -2.28 25.01 13.34
N ALA A 667 -3.06 24.27 14.11
CA ALA A 667 -3.60 24.72 15.39
C ALA A 667 -2.49 25.05 16.41
N GLY A 668 -1.44 24.26 16.50
CA GLY A 668 -0.34 24.49 17.43
C GLY A 668 0.37 25.85 17.22
N PRO A 669 0.89 26.18 16.04
CA PRO A 669 1.44 27.49 15.74
C PRO A 669 0.44 28.64 15.92
N ALA A 670 -0.83 28.45 15.55
CA ALA A 670 -1.89 29.45 15.76
C ALA A 670 -2.10 29.76 17.24
N VAL A 671 -2.23 28.73 18.08
CA VAL A 671 -2.33 28.88 19.53
C VAL A 671 -1.15 29.66 20.07
N LYS A 672 0.09 29.31 19.71
CA LYS A 672 1.31 30.01 20.14
C LYS A 672 1.25 31.51 19.81
N TYR A 673 0.83 31.85 18.59
CA TYR A 673 0.71 33.26 18.16
C TYR A 673 -0.38 34.00 18.94
N TYR A 674 -1.61 33.44 19.02
CA TYR A 674 -2.71 34.14 19.67
C TYR A 674 -2.53 34.24 21.21
N LEU A 675 -1.91 33.25 21.84
CA LEU A 675 -1.50 33.36 23.24
C LEU A 675 -0.47 34.48 23.45
N ALA A 676 0.51 34.61 22.55
CA ALA A 676 1.57 35.63 22.67
C ALA A 676 1.03 37.04 22.54
N ILE A 677 -0.01 37.27 21.73
CA ILE A 677 -0.64 38.60 21.59
C ILE A 677 -1.78 38.87 22.57
N GLY A 678 -2.16 37.89 23.41
CA GLY A 678 -3.27 37.99 24.36
C GLY A 678 -4.67 37.90 23.74
N ASP A 679 -4.79 37.38 22.53
CA ASP A 679 -6.09 37.08 21.88
C ASP A 679 -6.62 35.74 22.32
N TRP A 680 -7.20 35.72 23.52
CA TRP A 680 -7.69 34.53 24.17
C TRP A 680 -8.86 33.88 23.42
N GLN A 681 -9.71 34.64 22.72
CA GLN A 681 -10.87 34.10 21.99
C GLN A 681 -10.45 33.25 20.80
N HIS A 682 -9.50 33.71 19.99
CA HIS A 682 -8.94 32.89 18.91
C HIS A 682 -8.16 31.70 19.46
N ALA A 683 -7.38 31.87 20.52
CA ALA A 683 -6.66 30.76 21.15
C ALA A 683 -7.61 29.65 21.64
N VAL A 684 -8.76 29.99 22.28
CA VAL A 684 -9.80 29.05 22.69
C VAL A 684 -10.31 28.23 21.51
N ARG A 685 -10.57 28.87 20.36
CA ARG A 685 -11.06 28.17 19.16
C ARG A 685 -10.09 27.06 18.72
N PHE A 686 -8.82 27.36 18.58
CA PHE A 686 -7.81 26.39 18.12
C PHE A 686 -7.54 25.30 19.16
N LEU A 687 -7.52 25.63 20.45
CA LEU A 687 -7.40 24.65 21.53
C LEU A 687 -8.62 23.73 21.58
N ALA A 688 -9.82 24.24 21.34
CA ALA A 688 -11.03 23.42 21.27
C ALA A 688 -10.98 22.40 20.12
N ASP A 689 -10.47 22.82 18.96
CA ASP A 689 -10.25 21.90 17.82
C ASP A 689 -9.22 20.79 18.17
N MET A 690 -8.12 21.16 18.87
CA MET A 690 -7.11 20.18 19.33
C MET A 690 -7.69 19.18 20.34
N VAL A 691 -8.51 19.65 21.29
CA VAL A 691 -9.20 18.78 22.25
C VAL A 691 -10.24 17.89 21.57
N ALA A 692 -10.91 18.39 20.53
CA ALA A 692 -11.88 17.60 19.78
C ALA A 692 -11.22 16.44 19.00
N ASP A 693 -9.97 16.64 18.53
CA ASP A 693 -9.17 15.62 17.87
C ASP A 693 -8.64 14.55 18.86
N ASP A 694 -8.07 14.99 19.98
CA ASP A 694 -7.62 14.10 21.05
C ASP A 694 -8.21 14.49 22.41
N PRO A 695 -9.42 14.00 22.74
CA PRO A 695 -10.07 14.26 24.02
C PRO A 695 -9.36 13.64 25.25
N THR A 696 -8.34 12.81 25.02
CA THR A 696 -7.57 12.13 26.07
C THR A 696 -6.28 12.87 26.43
N ASN A 697 -5.91 13.90 25.68
CA ASN A 697 -4.80 14.78 26.00
C ASN A 697 -5.21 15.82 27.07
N TYR A 698 -5.01 15.44 28.33
CA TYR A 698 -5.41 16.30 29.46
C TYR A 698 -4.58 17.57 29.59
N ASP A 699 -3.34 17.60 29.07
CA ASP A 699 -2.53 18.82 29.02
C ASP A 699 -3.18 19.86 28.11
N THR A 700 -3.58 19.49 26.90
CA THR A 700 -4.32 20.36 25.98
C THR A 700 -5.67 20.79 26.55
N LEU A 701 -6.37 19.87 27.24
CA LEU A 701 -7.64 20.15 27.91
C LEU A 701 -7.44 21.17 29.05
N TYR A 702 -6.33 21.05 29.77
CA TYR A 702 -5.96 22.01 30.81
C TYR A 702 -5.66 23.40 30.23
N ASP A 703 -4.88 23.48 29.17
CA ASP A 703 -4.61 24.73 28.47
C ASP A 703 -5.91 25.37 27.98
N LEU A 704 -6.84 24.58 27.42
CA LEU A 704 -8.15 25.07 27.02
C LEU A 704 -8.93 25.64 28.21
N ALA A 705 -8.93 24.98 29.36
CA ALA A 705 -9.62 25.47 30.55
C ALA A 705 -9.05 26.83 31.00
N LYS A 706 -7.73 26.93 31.06
CA LYS A 706 -7.01 28.16 31.48
C LYS A 706 -7.27 29.31 30.52
N VAL A 707 -7.16 29.06 29.22
CA VAL A 707 -7.36 30.11 28.19
C VAL A 707 -8.83 30.51 28.11
N THR A 708 -9.78 29.59 28.30
CA THR A 708 -11.21 29.88 28.36
C THR A 708 -11.55 30.79 29.55
N TYR A 709 -10.91 30.57 30.72
CA TYR A 709 -11.04 31.45 31.87
C TYR A 709 -10.52 32.88 31.54
N LEU A 710 -9.33 32.95 30.91
CA LEU A 710 -8.73 34.23 30.48
C LEU A 710 -9.56 34.96 29.41
N ALA A 711 -10.27 34.20 28.58
CA ALA A 711 -11.20 34.74 27.56
C ALA A 711 -12.50 35.32 28.17
N GLY A 712 -12.69 35.22 29.50
CA GLY A 712 -13.84 35.77 30.22
C GLY A 712 -15.04 34.82 30.31
N ASP A 713 -14.86 33.54 30.08
CA ASP A 713 -15.90 32.49 30.31
C ASP A 713 -15.50 31.51 31.42
N PRO A 714 -15.56 31.95 32.70
CA PRO A 714 -15.22 31.10 33.83
C PRO A 714 -16.19 29.94 34.01
N ALA A 715 -17.43 30.03 33.50
CA ALA A 715 -18.41 28.97 33.58
C ALA A 715 -18.09 27.79 32.63
N ALA A 716 -17.60 28.09 31.42
CA ALA A 716 -17.10 27.06 30.52
C ALA A 716 -15.79 26.45 31.04
N ALA A 717 -14.88 27.27 31.57
CA ALA A 717 -13.64 26.79 32.17
C ALA A 717 -13.89 25.83 33.33
N GLU A 718 -14.84 26.12 34.23
CA GLU A 718 -15.25 25.24 35.35
C GLU A 718 -15.69 23.86 34.87
N ARG A 719 -16.51 23.78 33.79
CA ARG A 719 -16.96 22.50 33.23
C ARG A 719 -15.78 21.64 32.72
N ILE A 720 -14.79 22.29 32.12
CA ILE A 720 -13.58 21.60 31.65
C ILE A 720 -12.75 21.12 32.82
N VAL A 721 -12.55 21.98 33.85
CA VAL A 721 -11.82 21.66 35.08
C VAL A 721 -12.49 20.50 35.82
N GLU A 722 -13.80 20.42 35.82
CA GLU A 722 -14.52 19.28 36.45
C GLU A 722 -14.21 17.94 35.76
N THR A 723 -14.01 17.97 34.43
CA THR A 723 -13.58 16.79 33.69
C THR A 723 -12.16 16.39 34.07
N ILE A 724 -11.23 17.33 34.13
CA ILE A 724 -9.83 17.11 34.53
C ILE A 724 -9.79 16.57 35.99
N ARG A 725 -10.54 17.18 36.92
CA ARG A 725 -10.62 16.77 38.32
C ARG A 725 -11.02 15.30 38.49
N LYS A 726 -11.88 14.79 37.58
CA LYS A 726 -12.33 13.39 37.60
C LYS A 726 -11.34 12.42 37.01
N LYS A 727 -10.48 12.88 36.08
CA LYS A 727 -9.63 12.01 35.26
C LYS A 727 -8.14 12.13 35.61
N ASP A 728 -7.66 13.34 35.84
CA ASP A 728 -6.27 13.65 36.18
C ASP A 728 -6.20 14.85 37.14
N PRO A 729 -6.54 14.65 38.42
CA PRO A 729 -6.58 15.74 39.41
C PRO A 729 -5.20 16.36 39.69
N ALA A 730 -4.10 15.60 39.52
CA ALA A 730 -2.75 16.08 39.78
C ALA A 730 -2.34 17.23 38.79
N LEU A 731 -2.88 17.23 37.59
CA LEU A 731 -2.62 18.26 36.60
C LEU A 731 -3.08 19.67 37.07
N LEU A 732 -4.16 19.75 37.84
CA LEU A 732 -4.69 20.99 38.40
C LEU A 732 -3.77 21.63 39.43
N GLU A 733 -2.90 20.85 40.07
CA GLU A 733 -1.97 21.31 41.11
C GLU A 733 -0.73 21.98 40.48
N THR A 734 -0.54 21.88 39.17
CA THR A 734 0.62 22.44 38.45
C THR A 734 0.61 23.98 38.38
N ASP A 735 -0.56 24.61 38.42
CA ASP A 735 -0.71 26.09 38.47
C ASP A 735 -1.63 26.54 39.59
N GLN A 736 -1.02 26.87 40.72
CA GLN A 736 -1.71 27.31 41.94
C GLN A 736 -2.57 28.57 41.69
N ASN A 737 -2.14 29.49 40.84
CA ASN A 737 -2.87 30.73 40.57
C ASN A 737 -4.19 30.45 39.82
N PHE A 738 -4.14 29.57 38.81
CA PHE A 738 -5.35 29.16 38.10
C PHE A 738 -6.30 28.36 39.01
N LEU A 739 -5.77 27.48 39.84
CA LEU A 739 -6.56 26.69 40.78
C LEU A 739 -7.27 27.59 41.80
N ILE A 740 -6.59 28.60 42.34
CA ILE A 740 -7.18 29.61 43.24
C ILE A 740 -8.27 30.38 42.51
N ALA A 741 -8.02 30.87 41.31
CA ALA A 741 -8.97 31.68 40.53
C ALA A 741 -10.27 30.91 40.21
N ILE A 742 -10.18 29.66 39.78
CA ILE A 742 -11.34 28.85 39.45
C ILE A 742 -12.10 28.44 40.72
N THR A 743 -11.40 28.15 41.84
CA THR A 743 -12.01 27.83 43.14
C THR A 743 -12.75 29.04 43.71
N ALA A 744 -12.20 30.24 43.60
CA ALA A 744 -12.88 31.48 44.02
C ALA A 744 -14.16 31.71 43.20
N TYR A 745 -14.13 31.44 41.92
CA TYR A 745 -15.31 31.51 41.04
C TYR A 745 -16.38 30.45 41.48
N GLU A 746 -15.99 29.20 41.75
CA GLU A 746 -16.89 28.17 42.23
C GLU A 746 -17.55 28.55 43.55
N GLN A 747 -16.81 29.21 44.48
CA GLN A 747 -17.34 29.70 45.76
C GLN A 747 -18.29 30.88 45.60
N SER A 748 -18.09 31.74 44.63
CA SER A 748 -18.96 32.90 44.37
C SER A 748 -20.37 32.55 43.89
N LYS A 749 -20.58 31.29 43.46
CA LYS A 749 -21.87 30.74 43.02
C LYS A 749 -22.68 30.11 44.16
N LYS A 750 -22.02 29.83 45.30
CA LYS A 750 -22.67 29.30 46.50
C LYS A 750 -23.11 30.44 47.40
#